data_8220ded4ebe444d1c48289e48666f23e
#
_entry.id   8220ded4ebe444d1c48289e48666f23e
#
_cell.length_a   1.000
_cell.length_b   1.000
_cell.length_c   1.000
_cell.angle_alpha   90.00
_cell.angle_beta   90.00
_cell.angle_gamma   90.00
#
_symmetry.space_group_name_H-M   'P 1'
#
loop_
_entity.id
_entity.type
_entity.pdbx_description
1 polymer ?
#
loop_
_entity_poly.entity_id
_entity_poly.type
_entity_poly.pdbx_seq_one_letter_code
_entity_poly.pdbx_strand_id
1 'polypeptide(L)'
;MASRARKSKHGARQEKAGLRLGVAGAVILGALAACCIAVVALCTVWLQDLPDYNDASAYNYAEKTKVYANDGTTLLAEFYLENRDPIDLDEMGTYVTKGTVATEDERFYQHNGIDVLGIARAVWVNVTHTGHEGASTITQQFVRNTILADEATESTLKRKVREAYIAIKLEESYSKDEILQMYLNTINYGQGAYGIQAAAQRYYSKNAKDLTIAQAATLIGIPQSPTYNNPIDNPENCKNRRNLVLDRMLTNGVITQEEHDAAQAEDLNLNVSEVSTGDGMYKYKYFTSYVRETLLKDYSADEVFKGGMTVVTTLDPAIQEAAESAADAKMNGLSDNLELALVSVDPDTGFIKALIGGRDYDANEFNLATQAKRQPGSSFKTFTLLAALNEGVSPETNLNCAGHVNINGWQVENYGGTDYGTRSIRSAFAVSSNTGFAELCTEIGPEKVADMAKKCGIESELDAYPSITLGSEEVTVREMAQAYATIANGGTKREAVCIESIKDSNGITIFQADTKGEKVLDTALTQAATDVMKSVVTNGTGRGANISNGQPVAGKTGTSENWRDKWFCGITPQLSTAVWIGGRDEVRMPSSVACDGVYGNFMSQVLAGQPIEQFPTSDTKLTYNTTDFGNGSGSTGSSPEHEGDTEMTDGTSASDTTNNKQPGTNEPEKGTTTPSGGTTGGGSGTSSGSGSSSGGSSDGSSGGSSGGSGSGSGGSSGGTSGGGTEGSGGGAGGTGSGSGGTGED
;
A
#
# COMPACT_ATOMS: atom_id res chain seq x y z
N MET A 1 -29.33 42.45 -98.90
CA MET A 1 -28.44 41.29 -98.54
C MET A 1 -27.79 41.36 -97.13
N ALA A 2 -27.87 42.48 -96.42
CA ALA A 2 -27.20 42.64 -95.10
C ALA A 2 -27.98 42.09 -93.87
N SER A 3 -29.28 41.78 -93.99
CA SER A 3 -30.13 41.29 -92.87
C SER A 3 -30.02 39.78 -92.63
N ARG A 4 -29.63 38.92 -93.60
CA ARG A 4 -29.51 37.49 -93.48
C ARG A 4 -28.18 37.02 -92.80
N ALA A 5 -27.12 37.83 -92.90
CA ALA A 5 -25.82 37.51 -92.34
C ALA A 5 -25.73 37.73 -90.77
N ARG A 6 -26.61 38.64 -90.23
CA ARG A 6 -26.65 38.87 -88.75
C ARG A 6 -27.36 37.80 -87.96
N LYS A 7 -28.40 37.11 -88.53
CA LYS A 7 -29.14 36.02 -87.84
C LYS A 7 -28.32 34.74 -87.74
N SER A 8 -27.47 34.42 -88.75
CA SER A 8 -26.64 33.19 -88.69
C SER A 8 -25.48 33.30 -87.75
N LYS A 9 -24.93 34.48 -87.47
CA LYS A 9 -23.86 34.68 -86.49
C LYS A 9 -24.37 34.62 -85.03
N HIS A 10 -25.66 34.95 -84.78
CA HIS A 10 -26.25 34.86 -83.43
C HIS A 10 -26.60 33.39 -83.02
N GLY A 11 -27.13 32.60 -83.96
CA GLY A 11 -27.41 31.15 -83.75
C GLY A 11 -26.15 30.37 -83.45
N ALA A 12 -25.09 30.54 -84.24
CA ALA A 12 -23.81 29.84 -84.02
C ALA A 12 -23.06 30.31 -82.75
N ARG A 13 -23.37 31.48 -82.23
CA ARG A 13 -22.82 31.97 -80.96
C ARG A 13 -23.55 31.41 -79.75
N GLN A 14 -24.87 31.16 -79.80
CA GLN A 14 -25.68 30.49 -78.79
C GLN A 14 -25.39 29.00 -78.71
N GLU A 15 -25.23 28.28 -79.84
CA GLU A 15 -24.84 26.87 -79.87
C GLU A 15 -23.45 26.66 -79.28
N LYS A 16 -22.48 27.51 -79.61
CA LYS A 16 -21.13 27.48 -79.02
C LYS A 16 -21.12 27.85 -77.55
N ALA A 17 -22.00 28.70 -77.08
CA ALA A 17 -22.17 29.02 -75.64
C ALA A 17 -22.82 27.86 -74.88
N GLY A 18 -23.86 27.19 -75.42
CA GLY A 18 -24.49 26.02 -74.87
C GLY A 18 -23.53 24.82 -74.80
N LEU A 19 -22.73 24.62 -75.86
CA LEU A 19 -21.70 23.56 -75.84
C LEU A 19 -20.58 23.83 -74.81
N ARG A 20 -20.17 25.11 -74.65
CA ARG A 20 -19.18 25.52 -73.61
C ARG A 20 -19.72 25.34 -72.17
N LEU A 21 -21.00 25.67 -71.94
CA LEU A 21 -21.65 25.42 -70.65
C LEU A 21 -21.79 23.92 -70.35
N GLY A 22 -22.15 23.10 -71.36
CA GLY A 22 -22.23 21.63 -71.23
C GLY A 22 -20.87 21.02 -70.95
N VAL A 23 -19.81 21.44 -71.67
CA VAL A 23 -18.43 20.96 -71.38
C VAL A 23 -17.95 21.44 -70.02
N ALA A 24 -18.21 22.68 -69.58
CA ALA A 24 -17.87 23.16 -68.27
C ALA A 24 -18.63 22.38 -67.17
N GLY A 25 -19.92 22.07 -67.35
CA GLY A 25 -20.69 21.24 -66.45
C GLY A 25 -20.14 19.81 -66.35
N ALA A 26 -19.75 19.20 -67.47
CA ALA A 26 -19.14 17.88 -67.48
C ALA A 26 -17.76 17.84 -66.81
N VAL A 27 -16.94 18.90 -66.98
CA VAL A 27 -15.65 19.01 -66.30
C VAL A 27 -15.83 19.19 -64.76
N ILE A 28 -16.81 20.00 -64.35
CA ILE A 28 -17.13 20.20 -62.93
C ILE A 28 -17.64 18.89 -62.34
N LEU A 29 -18.54 18.16 -63.00
CA LEU A 29 -19.02 16.86 -62.55
C LEU A 29 -17.90 15.83 -62.51
N GLY A 30 -16.99 15.77 -63.48
CA GLY A 30 -15.83 14.90 -63.50
C GLY A 30 -14.84 15.24 -62.36
N ALA A 31 -14.62 16.52 -62.10
CA ALA A 31 -13.78 16.97 -60.97
C ALA A 31 -14.40 16.61 -59.59
N LEU A 32 -15.72 16.77 -59.44
CA LEU A 32 -16.47 16.33 -58.27
C LEU A 32 -16.39 14.84 -58.05
N ALA A 33 -16.58 14.02 -59.11
CA ALA A 33 -16.46 12.57 -59.06
C ALA A 33 -15.03 12.13 -58.69
N ALA A 34 -14.00 12.74 -59.27
CA ALA A 34 -12.61 12.48 -58.91
C ALA A 34 -12.30 12.86 -57.46
N CYS A 35 -12.84 14.00 -56.98
CA CYS A 35 -12.71 14.41 -55.56
C CYS A 35 -13.41 13.41 -54.64
N CYS A 36 -14.62 12.93 -54.95
CA CYS A 36 -15.31 11.90 -54.16
C CYS A 36 -14.53 10.60 -54.13
N ILE A 37 -13.96 10.13 -55.26
CA ILE A 37 -13.12 8.93 -55.31
C ILE A 37 -11.87 9.09 -54.44
N ALA A 38 -11.21 10.25 -54.48
CA ALA A 38 -10.04 10.55 -53.69
C ALA A 38 -10.38 10.58 -52.16
N VAL A 39 -11.52 11.13 -51.77
CA VAL A 39 -12.01 11.13 -50.38
C VAL A 39 -12.31 9.69 -49.91
N VAL A 40 -13.01 8.90 -50.75
CA VAL A 40 -13.29 7.49 -50.40
C VAL A 40 -11.98 6.68 -50.22
N ALA A 41 -11.02 6.85 -51.14
CA ALA A 41 -9.73 6.18 -51.05
C ALA A 41 -8.96 6.61 -49.78
N LEU A 42 -8.98 7.89 -49.41
CA LEU A 42 -8.36 8.40 -48.19
C LEU A 42 -9.04 7.84 -46.95
N CYS A 43 -10.37 7.85 -46.92
CA CYS A 43 -11.12 7.21 -45.79
C CYS A 43 -10.80 5.71 -45.67
N THR A 44 -10.71 5.00 -46.82
CA THR A 44 -10.36 3.58 -46.80
C THR A 44 -8.97 3.32 -46.19
N VAL A 45 -7.98 4.17 -46.49
CA VAL A 45 -6.64 4.10 -45.86
C VAL A 45 -6.72 4.38 -44.37
N TRP A 46 -7.51 5.37 -43.92
CA TRP A 46 -7.66 5.67 -42.50
C TRP A 46 -8.36 4.59 -41.67
N LEU A 47 -9.10 3.71 -42.31
CA LEU A 47 -9.84 2.60 -41.69
C LEU A 47 -9.08 1.25 -41.70
N GLN A 48 -7.81 1.21 -42.17
CA GLN A 48 -7.06 -0.06 -42.28
C GLN A 48 -6.55 -0.57 -40.92
N ASP A 49 -6.24 0.32 -39.95
CA ASP A 49 -5.63 -0.02 -38.65
C ASP A 49 -6.59 0.34 -37.50
N LEU A 50 -7.85 -0.11 -37.59
CA LEU A 50 -8.80 0.09 -36.50
C LEU A 50 -8.53 -0.89 -35.35
N PRO A 51 -8.64 -0.46 -34.09
CA PRO A 51 -8.71 -1.37 -32.96
C PRO A 51 -9.89 -2.34 -33.13
N ASP A 52 -9.84 -3.47 -32.42
CA ASP A 52 -10.99 -4.39 -32.39
C ASP A 52 -12.16 -3.70 -31.68
N TYR A 53 -13.25 -3.50 -32.37
CA TYR A 53 -14.47 -2.87 -31.91
C TYR A 53 -15.65 -3.84 -31.81
N ASN A 54 -15.42 -5.13 -32.05
CA ASN A 54 -16.49 -6.12 -32.10
C ASN A 54 -16.96 -6.53 -30.69
N ASP A 55 -16.11 -6.37 -29.71
CA ASP A 55 -16.43 -6.59 -28.30
C ASP A 55 -16.31 -5.28 -27.52
N ALA A 56 -17.32 -4.42 -27.69
CA ALA A 56 -17.35 -3.15 -26.94
C ALA A 56 -17.55 -3.37 -25.43
N SER A 57 -17.99 -4.56 -25.00
CA SER A 57 -18.09 -4.90 -23.59
C SER A 57 -16.70 -5.04 -22.94
N ALA A 58 -15.69 -5.45 -23.72
CA ALA A 58 -14.29 -5.49 -23.24
C ALA A 58 -13.73 -4.11 -22.86
N TYR A 59 -14.31 -3.03 -23.40
CA TYR A 59 -13.94 -1.65 -23.06
C TYR A 59 -14.76 -1.06 -21.91
N ASN A 60 -15.73 -1.83 -21.38
CA ASN A 60 -16.68 -1.30 -20.40
C ASN A 60 -16.18 -1.35 -18.96
N TYR A 61 -15.25 -2.21 -18.61
CA TYR A 61 -15.04 -2.54 -17.21
C TYR A 61 -13.56 -2.56 -16.84
N ALA A 62 -12.98 -1.40 -16.59
CA ALA A 62 -11.92 -1.34 -15.61
C ALA A 62 -12.58 -1.60 -14.25
N GLU A 63 -12.61 -2.85 -13.82
CA GLU A 63 -13.10 -3.23 -12.51
C GLU A 63 -11.98 -3.04 -11.50
N LYS A 64 -12.35 -2.48 -10.34
CA LYS A 64 -11.43 -2.31 -9.22
C LYS A 64 -10.98 -3.67 -8.69
N THR A 65 -9.70 -3.83 -8.45
CA THR A 65 -9.21 -4.96 -7.65
C THR A 65 -9.52 -4.73 -6.19
N LYS A 66 -10.27 -5.64 -5.58
CA LYS A 66 -10.67 -5.56 -4.17
C LYS A 66 -9.77 -6.43 -3.31
N VAL A 67 -9.22 -5.84 -2.25
CA VAL A 67 -8.29 -6.49 -1.33
C VAL A 67 -8.96 -6.65 0.02
N TYR A 68 -9.11 -7.88 0.45
CA TYR A 68 -9.76 -8.27 1.71
C TYR A 68 -8.75 -8.83 2.70
N ALA A 69 -9.06 -8.73 3.99
CA ALA A 69 -8.36 -9.44 5.05
C ALA A 69 -8.56 -10.97 4.91
N ASN A 70 -7.94 -11.73 5.80
CA ASN A 70 -8.01 -13.20 5.83
C ASN A 70 -9.43 -13.75 6.01
N ASP A 71 -10.38 -12.94 6.50
CA ASP A 71 -11.78 -13.29 6.64
C ASP A 71 -12.57 -13.25 5.31
N GLY A 72 -11.94 -12.74 4.22
CA GLY A 72 -12.56 -12.58 2.90
C GLY A 72 -13.69 -11.56 2.84
N THR A 73 -13.93 -10.79 3.93
CA THR A 73 -15.07 -9.85 4.04
C THR A 73 -14.65 -8.44 4.46
N THR A 74 -13.63 -8.30 5.29
CA THR A 74 -13.10 -6.99 5.69
C THR A 74 -12.31 -6.37 4.56
N LEU A 75 -12.89 -5.35 3.89
CA LEU A 75 -12.23 -4.63 2.80
C LEU A 75 -11.07 -3.78 3.35
N LEU A 76 -9.87 -4.00 2.82
CA LEU A 76 -8.64 -3.28 3.16
C LEU A 76 -8.30 -2.20 2.14
N ALA A 77 -8.47 -2.50 0.86
CA ALA A 77 -8.14 -1.59 -0.24
C ALA A 77 -8.94 -1.91 -1.50
N GLU A 78 -9.05 -0.92 -2.37
CA GLU A 78 -9.48 -1.06 -3.77
C GLU A 78 -8.41 -0.43 -4.67
N PHE A 79 -7.75 -1.24 -5.51
CA PHE A 79 -6.77 -0.73 -6.45
C PHE A 79 -7.44 -0.40 -7.78
N TYR A 80 -7.29 0.84 -8.25
CA TYR A 80 -7.88 1.32 -9.49
C TYR A 80 -7.07 2.51 -10.05
N LEU A 81 -7.02 2.63 -11.36
CA LEU A 81 -6.53 3.84 -12.04
C LEU A 81 -7.67 4.86 -12.22
N GLU A 82 -8.90 4.35 -12.31
CA GLU A 82 -10.11 5.12 -12.52
C GLU A 82 -11.18 4.63 -11.53
N ASN A 83 -11.71 5.52 -10.71
CA ASN A 83 -12.79 5.15 -9.80
C ASN A 83 -14.07 4.96 -10.61
N ARG A 84 -14.45 3.69 -10.86
CA ARG A 84 -15.67 3.30 -11.59
C ARG A 84 -16.51 2.36 -10.74
N ASP A 85 -17.81 2.62 -10.74
CA ASP A 85 -18.83 1.73 -10.19
C ASP A 85 -19.90 1.54 -11.29
N PRO A 86 -19.78 0.53 -12.16
CA PRO A 86 -20.76 0.28 -13.20
C PRO A 86 -22.11 -0.13 -12.61
N ILE A 87 -23.19 0.44 -13.14
CA ILE A 87 -24.56 0.12 -12.74
C ILE A 87 -25.43 -0.08 -13.98
N ASP A 88 -26.57 -0.74 -13.79
CA ASP A 88 -27.55 -0.92 -14.84
C ASP A 88 -28.29 0.39 -15.15
N LEU A 89 -28.80 0.51 -16.38
CA LEU A 89 -29.41 1.75 -16.87
C LEU A 89 -30.60 2.23 -16.01
N ASP A 90 -31.39 1.31 -15.47
CA ASP A 90 -32.52 1.58 -14.59
C ASP A 90 -32.10 2.09 -13.20
N GLU A 91 -30.88 1.81 -12.78
CA GLU A 91 -30.30 2.35 -11.54
C GLU A 91 -29.65 3.74 -11.70
N MET A 92 -29.49 4.26 -12.93
CA MET A 92 -28.89 5.58 -13.19
C MET A 92 -29.85 6.74 -12.93
N GLY A 93 -31.15 6.47 -12.84
CA GLY A 93 -32.19 7.48 -12.64
C GLY A 93 -32.64 8.20 -13.92
N THR A 94 -33.92 8.53 -13.97
CA THR A 94 -34.57 9.12 -15.17
C THR A 94 -34.01 10.48 -15.56
N TYR A 95 -33.67 11.34 -14.59
CA TYR A 95 -33.10 12.66 -14.87
C TYR A 95 -31.70 12.59 -15.46
N VAL A 96 -30.89 11.61 -15.06
CA VAL A 96 -29.58 11.37 -15.63
C VAL A 96 -29.70 10.86 -17.07
N THR A 97 -30.43 9.78 -17.30
CA THR A 97 -30.52 9.14 -18.61
C THR A 97 -31.15 10.05 -19.66
N LYS A 98 -32.36 10.60 -19.38
CA LYS A 98 -33.03 11.52 -20.31
C LYS A 98 -32.36 12.87 -20.41
N GLY A 99 -31.80 13.39 -19.32
CA GLY A 99 -31.09 14.66 -19.30
C GLY A 99 -29.80 14.60 -20.13
N THR A 100 -29.06 13.48 -20.08
CA THR A 100 -27.89 13.25 -20.92
C THR A 100 -28.27 13.25 -22.41
N VAL A 101 -29.31 12.50 -22.79
CA VAL A 101 -29.80 12.47 -24.17
C VAL A 101 -30.23 13.86 -24.63
N ALA A 102 -31.02 14.58 -23.82
CA ALA A 102 -31.48 15.95 -24.12
C ALA A 102 -30.31 16.94 -24.27
N THR A 103 -29.19 16.69 -23.58
CA THR A 103 -28.06 17.61 -23.54
C THR A 103 -27.05 17.31 -24.63
N GLU A 104 -26.64 16.06 -24.76
CA GLU A 104 -25.53 15.65 -25.61
C GLU A 104 -25.98 15.23 -27.02
N ASP A 105 -27.19 14.64 -27.13
CA ASP A 105 -27.66 14.09 -28.40
C ASP A 105 -29.19 13.99 -28.44
N GLU A 106 -29.89 15.10 -28.67
CA GLU A 106 -31.37 15.19 -28.61
C GLU A 106 -32.10 14.20 -29.52
N ARG A 107 -31.44 13.72 -30.59
CA ARG A 107 -31.97 12.74 -31.55
C ARG A 107 -31.34 11.36 -31.42
N PHE A 108 -30.72 11.03 -30.30
CA PHE A 108 -30.01 9.78 -30.06
C PHE A 108 -30.79 8.54 -30.53
N TYR A 109 -32.06 8.46 -30.20
CA TYR A 109 -32.94 7.33 -30.58
C TYR A 109 -33.41 7.38 -32.03
N GLN A 110 -33.04 8.39 -32.85
CA GLN A 110 -33.55 8.60 -34.21
C GLN A 110 -32.50 8.39 -35.29
N HIS A 111 -31.24 8.30 -34.98
CA HIS A 111 -30.14 8.08 -35.91
C HIS A 111 -29.40 6.78 -35.64
N ASN A 112 -28.49 6.38 -36.55
CA ASN A 112 -27.65 5.18 -36.41
C ASN A 112 -26.16 5.59 -36.37
N GLY A 113 -25.60 5.81 -35.19
CA GLY A 113 -24.20 6.14 -34.94
C GLY A 113 -23.83 7.59 -35.21
N ILE A 114 -24.36 8.22 -36.26
CA ILE A 114 -24.10 9.62 -36.62
C ILE A 114 -25.39 10.39 -36.86
N ASP A 115 -25.44 11.62 -36.40
CA ASP A 115 -26.54 12.55 -36.67
C ASP A 115 -26.21 13.49 -37.81
N VAL A 116 -26.63 13.10 -39.04
CA VAL A 116 -26.38 13.88 -40.26
C VAL A 116 -27.07 15.24 -40.21
N LEU A 117 -28.27 15.35 -39.63
CA LEU A 117 -28.98 16.63 -39.48
C LEU A 117 -28.30 17.55 -38.48
N GLY A 118 -27.83 17.01 -37.38
CA GLY A 118 -27.02 17.74 -36.39
C GLY A 118 -25.72 18.26 -36.96
N ILE A 119 -25.02 17.42 -37.73
CA ILE A 119 -23.80 17.85 -38.43
C ILE A 119 -24.12 19.05 -39.38
N ALA A 120 -25.19 18.94 -40.19
CA ALA A 120 -25.56 20.00 -41.09
C ALA A 120 -25.93 21.31 -40.34
N ARG A 121 -26.67 21.21 -39.20
CA ARG A 121 -27.00 22.34 -38.33
C ARG A 121 -25.74 22.95 -37.71
N ALA A 122 -24.86 22.18 -37.15
CA ALA A 122 -23.62 22.63 -36.53
C ALA A 122 -22.68 23.33 -37.53
N VAL A 123 -22.56 22.79 -38.76
CA VAL A 123 -21.82 23.46 -39.87
C VAL A 123 -22.43 24.81 -40.19
N TRP A 124 -23.76 24.89 -40.28
CA TRP A 124 -24.45 26.18 -40.57
C TRP A 124 -24.21 27.21 -39.44
N VAL A 125 -24.40 26.83 -38.17
CA VAL A 125 -24.21 27.71 -37.00
C VAL A 125 -22.75 28.18 -36.91
N ASN A 126 -21.79 27.30 -37.10
CA ASN A 126 -20.36 27.61 -37.01
C ASN A 126 -19.90 28.50 -38.21
N VAL A 127 -20.44 28.29 -39.42
CA VAL A 127 -20.10 29.12 -40.61
C VAL A 127 -20.75 30.50 -40.54
N THR A 128 -21.96 30.58 -39.97
CA THR A 128 -22.66 31.87 -39.84
C THR A 128 -22.24 32.67 -38.62
N HIS A 129 -21.31 32.15 -37.81
CA HIS A 129 -20.81 32.75 -36.55
C HIS A 129 -21.92 33.11 -35.55
N THR A 130 -23.05 32.39 -35.58
CA THR A 130 -24.18 32.57 -34.65
C THR A 130 -24.00 31.83 -33.34
N GLY A 131 -22.93 31.02 -33.18
CA GLY A 131 -22.60 30.26 -31.99
C GLY A 131 -21.53 29.21 -32.27
N HIS A 132 -21.22 28.42 -31.27
CA HIS A 132 -20.43 27.18 -31.39
C HIS A 132 -21.31 25.99 -31.01
N GLU A 133 -21.55 25.10 -31.94
CA GLU A 133 -22.34 23.88 -31.72
C GLU A 133 -21.50 22.64 -32.01
N GLY A 134 -21.53 21.67 -31.09
CA GLY A 134 -20.97 20.33 -31.28
C GLY A 134 -21.98 19.43 -31.97
N ALA A 135 -21.50 18.52 -32.81
CA ALA A 135 -22.34 17.56 -33.56
C ALA A 135 -21.90 16.11 -33.35
N SER A 136 -21.16 15.82 -32.31
CA SER A 136 -20.76 14.44 -31.95
C SER A 136 -21.88 13.75 -31.18
N THR A 137 -22.29 12.58 -31.64
CA THR A 137 -23.31 11.75 -30.97
C THR A 137 -22.77 11.13 -29.67
N ILE A 138 -23.67 10.65 -28.79
CA ILE A 138 -23.30 9.86 -27.59
C ILE A 138 -22.43 8.66 -27.99
N THR A 139 -22.80 7.94 -29.05
CA THR A 139 -22.04 6.80 -29.56
C THR A 139 -20.63 7.20 -30.00
N GLN A 140 -20.48 8.33 -30.71
CA GLN A 140 -19.15 8.85 -31.09
C GLN A 140 -18.32 9.27 -29.88
N GLN A 141 -18.94 9.85 -28.86
CA GLN A 141 -18.25 10.20 -27.62
C GLN A 141 -17.80 8.96 -26.86
N PHE A 142 -18.63 7.91 -26.81
CA PHE A 142 -18.25 6.61 -26.22
C PHE A 142 -17.04 6.03 -26.96
N VAL A 143 -17.09 5.93 -28.30
CA VAL A 143 -15.97 5.42 -29.12
C VAL A 143 -14.69 6.20 -28.87
N ARG A 144 -14.76 7.53 -28.82
CA ARG A 144 -13.59 8.38 -28.57
C ARG A 144 -12.96 8.14 -27.21
N ASN A 145 -13.78 7.96 -26.18
CA ASN A 145 -13.30 7.86 -24.79
C ASN A 145 -12.89 6.44 -24.39
N THR A 146 -13.20 5.43 -25.21
CA THR A 146 -12.91 4.01 -24.95
C THR A 146 -12.06 3.39 -26.07
N ILE A 147 -12.66 3.08 -27.21
CA ILE A 147 -12.02 2.33 -28.32
C ILE A 147 -10.87 3.12 -28.96
N LEU A 148 -11.01 4.44 -29.06
CA LEU A 148 -10.00 5.36 -29.61
C LEU A 148 -9.40 6.26 -28.52
N ALA A 149 -9.25 5.75 -27.30
CA ALA A 149 -8.72 6.51 -26.15
C ALA A 149 -7.34 7.11 -26.44
N ASP A 150 -6.47 6.37 -27.12
CA ASP A 150 -5.13 6.82 -27.52
C ASP A 150 -5.15 8.01 -28.50
N GLU A 151 -6.22 8.09 -29.32
CA GLU A 151 -6.43 9.18 -30.28
C GLU A 151 -7.33 10.30 -29.71
N ALA A 152 -7.86 10.16 -28.48
CA ALA A 152 -8.91 11.05 -27.95
C ALA A 152 -8.53 12.55 -27.94
N THR A 153 -7.25 12.84 -27.71
CA THR A 153 -6.70 14.21 -27.69
C THR A 153 -6.41 14.79 -29.07
N GLU A 154 -6.39 13.96 -30.14
CA GLU A 154 -6.14 14.42 -31.49
C GLU A 154 -7.36 15.16 -32.07
N SER A 155 -7.18 16.36 -32.60
CA SER A 155 -8.23 17.10 -33.33
C SER A 155 -8.13 16.90 -34.84
N THR A 156 -8.04 15.64 -35.31
CA THR A 156 -7.83 15.27 -36.72
C THR A 156 -9.12 14.81 -37.40
N LEU A 157 -9.20 15.03 -38.75
CA LEU A 157 -10.27 14.45 -39.54
C LEU A 157 -10.18 12.94 -39.61
N LYS A 158 -8.98 12.38 -39.52
CA LYS A 158 -8.75 10.92 -39.46
C LYS A 158 -9.51 10.33 -38.28
N ARG A 159 -9.29 10.83 -37.09
CA ARG A 159 -9.99 10.39 -35.88
C ARG A 159 -11.51 10.51 -36.01
N LYS A 160 -12.01 11.64 -36.54
CA LYS A 160 -13.47 11.85 -36.76
C LYS A 160 -14.10 10.83 -37.72
N VAL A 161 -13.37 10.43 -38.77
CA VAL A 161 -13.85 9.39 -39.72
C VAL A 161 -13.85 8.02 -39.01
N ARG A 162 -12.83 7.72 -38.22
CA ARG A 162 -12.73 6.47 -37.43
C ARG A 162 -13.84 6.38 -36.39
N GLU A 163 -14.05 7.47 -35.60
CA GLU A 163 -15.17 7.57 -34.65
C GLU A 163 -16.52 7.29 -35.32
N ALA A 164 -16.79 7.97 -36.45
CA ALA A 164 -18.06 7.83 -37.16
C ALA A 164 -18.27 6.41 -37.69
N TYR A 165 -17.23 5.79 -38.23
CA TYR A 165 -17.30 4.42 -38.75
C TYR A 165 -17.58 3.40 -37.64
N ILE A 166 -16.81 3.47 -36.52
CA ILE A 166 -16.98 2.56 -35.39
C ILE A 166 -18.35 2.81 -34.73
N ALA A 167 -18.79 4.07 -34.57
CA ALA A 167 -20.09 4.39 -34.01
C ALA A 167 -21.25 3.74 -34.81
N ILE A 168 -21.19 3.77 -36.15
CA ILE A 168 -22.17 3.07 -36.99
C ILE A 168 -22.12 1.55 -36.74
N LYS A 169 -20.93 0.97 -36.64
CA LYS A 169 -20.76 -0.47 -36.41
C LYS A 169 -21.25 -0.92 -35.04
N LEU A 170 -21.05 -0.12 -34.01
CA LEU A 170 -21.56 -0.39 -32.66
C LEU A 170 -23.10 -0.40 -32.65
N GLU A 171 -23.75 0.55 -33.32
CA GLU A 171 -25.21 0.60 -33.39
C GLU A 171 -25.84 -0.49 -34.30
N GLU A 172 -25.00 -1.23 -35.08
CA GLU A 172 -25.42 -2.49 -35.75
C GLU A 172 -25.44 -3.65 -34.76
N SER A 173 -24.67 -3.60 -33.67
CA SER A 173 -24.45 -4.71 -32.72
C SER A 173 -25.13 -4.53 -31.38
N TYR A 174 -25.28 -3.30 -30.89
CA TYR A 174 -25.82 -2.94 -29.59
C TYR A 174 -27.04 -2.05 -29.72
N SER A 175 -28.01 -2.22 -28.82
CA SER A 175 -29.16 -1.32 -28.72
C SER A 175 -28.75 0.07 -28.21
N LYS A 176 -29.63 1.06 -28.42
CA LYS A 176 -29.42 2.43 -27.91
C LYS A 176 -29.29 2.49 -26.40
N ASP A 177 -30.06 1.68 -25.70
CA ASP A 177 -30.05 1.63 -24.22
C ASP A 177 -28.73 1.01 -23.71
N GLU A 178 -28.24 -0.05 -24.35
CA GLU A 178 -26.92 -0.61 -24.03
C GLU A 178 -25.78 0.39 -24.27
N ILE A 179 -25.84 1.12 -25.39
CA ILE A 179 -24.83 2.16 -25.69
C ILE A 179 -24.88 3.33 -24.69
N LEU A 180 -26.09 3.74 -24.29
CA LEU A 180 -26.26 4.80 -23.27
C LEU A 180 -25.75 4.32 -21.90
N GLN A 181 -26.02 3.08 -21.52
CA GLN A 181 -25.48 2.47 -20.31
C GLN A 181 -23.96 2.43 -20.35
N MET A 182 -23.38 1.95 -21.43
CA MET A 182 -21.93 1.92 -21.63
C MET A 182 -21.33 3.34 -21.52
N TYR A 183 -21.91 4.34 -22.18
CA TYR A 183 -21.45 5.72 -22.13
C TYR A 183 -21.47 6.28 -20.72
N LEU A 184 -22.61 6.15 -20.01
CA LEU A 184 -22.76 6.68 -18.66
C LEU A 184 -21.90 5.98 -17.62
N ASN A 185 -21.49 4.73 -17.85
CA ASN A 185 -20.56 4.00 -16.99
C ASN A 185 -19.08 4.31 -17.28
N THR A 186 -18.76 4.98 -18.40
CA THR A 186 -17.35 5.15 -18.81
C THR A 186 -16.86 6.59 -18.88
N ILE A 187 -17.76 7.56 -19.05
CA ILE A 187 -17.37 8.97 -19.24
C ILE A 187 -16.68 9.55 -18.00
N ASN A 188 -15.69 10.42 -18.23
CA ASN A 188 -14.95 11.11 -17.18
C ASN A 188 -15.74 12.31 -16.64
N TYR A 189 -16.01 12.29 -15.32
CA TYR A 189 -16.66 13.36 -14.58
C TYR A 189 -15.69 14.24 -13.76
N GLY A 190 -14.38 14.09 -13.93
CA GLY A 190 -13.37 14.81 -13.15
C GLY A 190 -13.14 14.21 -11.76
N GLN A 191 -12.13 14.69 -11.04
CA GLN A 191 -11.76 14.20 -9.69
C GLN A 191 -11.58 12.67 -9.62
N GLY A 192 -11.07 12.05 -10.69
CA GLY A 192 -10.89 10.60 -10.77
C GLY A 192 -12.19 9.80 -10.91
N ALA A 193 -13.37 10.44 -10.95
CA ALA A 193 -14.64 9.75 -11.09
C ALA A 193 -14.96 9.44 -12.56
N TYR A 194 -15.04 8.17 -12.89
CA TYR A 194 -15.44 7.67 -14.19
C TYR A 194 -16.77 6.92 -14.06
N GLY A 195 -17.74 7.29 -14.87
CA GLY A 195 -19.12 6.82 -14.77
C GLY A 195 -19.96 7.60 -13.76
N ILE A 196 -21.30 7.57 -14.00
CA ILE A 196 -22.28 8.41 -13.28
C ILE A 196 -22.41 8.01 -11.80
N GLN A 197 -22.30 6.73 -11.46
CA GLN A 197 -22.42 6.26 -10.08
C GLN A 197 -21.23 6.76 -9.26
N ALA A 198 -20.01 6.58 -9.76
CA ALA A 198 -18.80 7.08 -9.10
C ALA A 198 -18.83 8.61 -8.95
N ALA A 199 -19.36 9.32 -9.95
CA ALA A 199 -19.54 10.77 -9.88
C ALA A 199 -20.58 11.18 -8.83
N ALA A 200 -21.72 10.48 -8.76
CA ALA A 200 -22.75 10.73 -7.77
C ALA A 200 -22.26 10.49 -6.34
N GLN A 201 -21.48 9.43 -6.14
CA GLN A 201 -20.82 9.16 -4.86
C GLN A 201 -19.77 10.23 -4.54
N ARG A 202 -18.94 10.61 -5.51
CA ARG A 202 -17.86 11.57 -5.33
C ARG A 202 -18.35 12.96 -4.92
N TYR A 203 -19.33 13.48 -5.65
CA TYR A 203 -19.77 14.87 -5.48
C TYR A 203 -20.93 15.05 -4.50
N TYR A 204 -21.69 13.98 -4.26
CA TYR A 204 -22.93 14.06 -3.46
C TYR A 204 -23.09 12.97 -2.40
N SER A 205 -22.17 12.00 -2.31
CA SER A 205 -22.28 10.83 -1.42
C SER A 205 -23.64 10.12 -1.56
N LYS A 206 -24.12 9.97 -2.81
CA LYS A 206 -25.43 9.39 -3.16
C LYS A 206 -25.29 8.37 -4.29
N ASN A 207 -26.28 7.50 -4.43
CA ASN A 207 -26.43 6.72 -5.65
C ASN A 207 -26.96 7.60 -6.80
N ALA A 208 -26.64 7.25 -8.03
CA ALA A 208 -27.04 8.01 -9.22
C ALA A 208 -28.58 8.19 -9.30
N LYS A 209 -29.35 7.15 -8.96
CA LYS A 209 -30.82 7.18 -8.94
C LYS A 209 -31.43 8.17 -7.92
N ASP A 210 -30.67 8.54 -6.88
CA ASP A 210 -31.14 9.38 -5.78
C ASP A 210 -30.76 10.86 -5.98
N LEU A 211 -30.19 11.21 -7.13
CA LEU A 211 -29.84 12.59 -7.48
C LEU A 211 -31.07 13.45 -7.71
N THR A 212 -31.07 14.68 -7.21
CA THR A 212 -32.06 15.69 -7.56
C THR A 212 -31.87 16.15 -9.00
N ILE A 213 -32.85 16.87 -9.56
CA ILE A 213 -32.77 17.44 -10.91
C ILE A 213 -31.53 18.35 -11.03
N ALA A 214 -31.29 19.22 -10.06
CA ALA A 214 -30.14 20.12 -10.04
C ALA A 214 -28.81 19.35 -9.96
N GLN A 215 -28.74 18.29 -9.15
CA GLN A 215 -27.57 17.44 -9.01
C GLN A 215 -27.29 16.64 -10.29
N ALA A 216 -28.33 16.02 -10.88
CA ALA A 216 -28.20 15.31 -12.15
C ALA A 216 -27.73 16.24 -13.27
N ALA A 217 -28.33 17.44 -13.40
CA ALA A 217 -27.93 18.44 -14.39
C ALA A 217 -26.49 18.93 -14.17
N THR A 218 -26.04 19.04 -12.92
CA THR A 218 -24.65 19.38 -12.58
C THR A 218 -23.70 18.34 -13.15
N LEU A 219 -23.93 17.04 -12.84
CA LEU A 219 -23.07 15.96 -13.32
C LEU A 219 -23.10 15.85 -14.85
N ILE A 220 -24.26 15.91 -15.50
CA ILE A 220 -24.40 15.88 -16.96
C ILE A 220 -23.56 16.99 -17.63
N GLY A 221 -23.37 18.11 -16.97
CA GLY A 221 -22.60 19.24 -17.48
C GLY A 221 -21.08 19.03 -17.47
N ILE A 222 -20.55 18.18 -16.61
CA ILE A 222 -19.10 18.02 -16.39
C ILE A 222 -18.35 17.41 -17.58
N PRO A 223 -18.81 16.34 -18.25
CA PRO A 223 -18.04 15.61 -19.26
C PRO A 223 -17.60 16.43 -20.47
N GLN A 224 -18.29 17.54 -20.77
CA GLN A 224 -17.91 18.43 -21.85
C GLN A 224 -16.49 19.02 -21.67
N SER A 225 -16.11 19.31 -20.41
CA SER A 225 -14.76 19.72 -20.01
C SER A 225 -14.57 19.45 -18.51
N PRO A 226 -14.12 18.24 -18.14
CA PRO A 226 -14.10 17.79 -16.73
C PRO A 226 -13.28 18.67 -15.79
N THR A 227 -12.22 19.30 -16.29
CA THR A 227 -11.41 20.25 -15.50
C THR A 227 -12.09 21.61 -15.36
N TYR A 228 -12.64 22.15 -16.46
CA TYR A 228 -13.21 23.50 -16.49
C TYR A 228 -14.58 23.58 -15.82
N ASN A 229 -15.39 22.51 -15.94
CA ASN A 229 -16.73 22.41 -15.35
C ASN A 229 -16.73 21.69 -14.00
N ASN A 230 -15.57 21.52 -13.36
CA ASN A 230 -15.45 20.86 -12.07
C ASN A 230 -16.15 21.66 -10.97
N PRO A 231 -17.12 21.10 -10.25
CA PRO A 231 -17.88 21.83 -9.24
C PRO A 231 -17.06 22.18 -7.98
N ILE A 232 -15.96 21.48 -7.72
CA ILE A 232 -15.08 21.73 -6.58
C ILE A 232 -14.10 22.87 -6.93
N ASP A 233 -13.43 22.76 -8.10
CA ASP A 233 -12.37 23.68 -8.49
C ASP A 233 -12.91 24.94 -9.17
N ASN A 234 -14.02 24.83 -9.89
CA ASN A 234 -14.61 25.90 -10.70
C ASN A 234 -16.15 25.99 -10.54
N PRO A 235 -16.67 26.27 -9.34
CA PRO A 235 -18.11 26.19 -9.04
C PRO A 235 -18.98 27.11 -9.91
N GLU A 236 -18.51 28.31 -10.25
CA GLU A 236 -19.25 29.24 -11.11
C GLU A 236 -19.39 28.74 -12.55
N ASN A 237 -18.32 28.20 -13.12
CA ASN A 237 -18.38 27.61 -14.46
C ASN A 237 -19.30 26.38 -14.47
N CYS A 238 -19.20 25.56 -13.45
CA CYS A 238 -20.08 24.42 -13.26
C CYS A 238 -21.55 24.82 -13.14
N LYS A 239 -21.87 25.85 -12.36
CA LYS A 239 -23.25 26.39 -12.21
C LYS A 239 -23.79 26.91 -13.53
N ASN A 240 -22.99 27.66 -14.29
CA ASN A 240 -23.36 28.13 -15.61
C ASN A 240 -23.64 26.96 -16.58
N ARG A 241 -22.79 25.93 -16.57
CA ARG A 241 -22.98 24.73 -17.38
C ARG A 241 -24.20 23.94 -16.98
N ARG A 242 -24.44 23.76 -15.67
CA ARG A 242 -25.66 23.15 -15.11
C ARG A 242 -26.91 23.84 -15.63
N ASN A 243 -26.95 25.17 -15.59
CA ASN A 243 -28.11 25.96 -16.05
C ASN A 243 -28.39 25.71 -17.52
N LEU A 244 -27.34 25.66 -18.37
CA LEU A 244 -27.50 25.29 -19.79
C LEU A 244 -28.07 23.85 -19.95
N VAL A 245 -27.67 22.91 -19.10
CA VAL A 245 -28.23 21.54 -19.11
C VAL A 245 -29.71 21.57 -18.73
N LEU A 246 -30.08 22.32 -17.70
CA LEU A 246 -31.50 22.51 -17.31
C LEU A 246 -32.34 23.12 -18.43
N ASP A 247 -31.82 24.15 -19.13
CA ASP A 247 -32.48 24.76 -20.30
C ASP A 247 -32.75 23.72 -21.41
N ARG A 248 -31.79 22.80 -21.64
CA ARG A 248 -31.95 21.72 -22.62
C ARG A 248 -32.92 20.65 -22.17
N MET A 249 -32.91 20.32 -20.88
CA MET A 249 -33.88 19.36 -20.28
C MET A 249 -35.30 19.90 -20.39
N LEU A 250 -35.52 21.20 -20.15
CA LEU A 250 -36.81 21.87 -20.33
C LEU A 250 -37.24 21.86 -21.78
N THR A 251 -36.34 22.29 -22.70
CA THR A 251 -36.64 22.37 -24.13
C THR A 251 -37.03 21.03 -24.72
N ASN A 252 -36.44 19.96 -24.24
CA ASN A 252 -36.73 18.59 -24.68
C ASN A 252 -37.81 17.87 -23.82
N GLY A 253 -38.49 18.58 -22.92
CA GLY A 253 -39.63 18.08 -22.16
C GLY A 253 -39.28 17.01 -21.11
N VAL A 254 -38.02 16.98 -20.65
CA VAL A 254 -37.55 16.09 -19.59
C VAL A 254 -38.03 16.59 -18.22
N ILE A 255 -38.09 17.92 -18.05
CA ILE A 255 -38.57 18.61 -16.85
C ILE A 255 -39.59 19.68 -17.22
N THR A 256 -40.45 20.06 -16.26
CA THR A 256 -41.40 21.16 -16.39
C THR A 256 -40.72 22.53 -16.14
N GLN A 257 -41.44 23.64 -16.45
CA GLN A 257 -40.94 24.98 -16.18
C GLN A 257 -40.75 25.23 -14.68
N GLU A 258 -41.65 24.70 -13.83
CA GLU A 258 -41.57 24.84 -12.38
C GLU A 258 -40.35 24.09 -11.81
N GLU A 259 -40.06 22.89 -12.32
CA GLU A 259 -38.89 22.10 -11.93
C GLU A 259 -37.62 22.76 -12.39
N HIS A 260 -37.60 23.33 -13.60
CA HIS A 260 -36.47 24.07 -14.14
C HIS A 260 -36.11 25.27 -13.27
N ASP A 261 -37.09 26.15 -12.98
CA ASP A 261 -36.90 27.36 -12.20
C ASP A 261 -36.44 27.05 -10.76
N ALA A 262 -37.01 26.01 -10.17
CA ALA A 262 -36.60 25.51 -8.85
C ALA A 262 -35.15 25.00 -8.87
N ALA A 263 -34.78 24.16 -9.84
CA ALA A 263 -33.43 23.60 -9.95
C ALA A 263 -32.37 24.64 -10.29
N GLN A 264 -32.71 25.67 -11.08
CA GLN A 264 -31.78 26.79 -11.35
C GLN A 264 -31.54 27.66 -10.11
N ALA A 265 -32.52 27.79 -9.23
CA ALA A 265 -32.40 28.56 -7.99
C ALA A 265 -31.57 27.86 -6.92
N GLU A 266 -31.39 26.54 -7.01
CA GLU A 266 -30.57 25.77 -6.06
C GLU A 266 -29.08 26.10 -6.22
N ASP A 267 -28.34 26.08 -5.11
CA ASP A 267 -26.88 26.02 -5.13
C ASP A 267 -26.41 24.62 -5.54
N LEU A 268 -25.07 24.45 -5.76
CA LEU A 268 -24.54 23.13 -6.16
C LEU A 268 -24.74 22.05 -5.10
N ASN A 269 -24.89 22.44 -3.83
CA ASN A 269 -25.19 21.57 -2.69
C ASN A 269 -24.30 20.30 -2.65
N LEU A 270 -22.99 20.51 -2.86
CA LEU A 270 -22.02 19.43 -2.84
C LEU A 270 -21.95 18.79 -1.46
N ASN A 271 -21.93 17.48 -1.42
CA ASN A 271 -21.56 16.67 -0.27
C ASN A 271 -20.43 15.74 -0.73
N VAL A 272 -19.24 16.36 -0.84
CA VAL A 272 -18.07 15.71 -1.41
C VAL A 272 -17.65 14.59 -0.47
N SER A 273 -17.69 13.34 -0.95
CA SER A 273 -17.12 12.24 -0.20
C SER A 273 -15.61 12.51 -0.02
N GLU A 274 -15.10 12.27 1.18
CA GLU A 274 -13.67 12.16 1.33
C GLU A 274 -13.21 11.02 0.40
N VAL A 275 -12.64 11.38 -0.74
CA VAL A 275 -11.81 10.42 -1.44
C VAL A 275 -10.63 10.24 -0.53
N SER A 276 -10.34 9.03 -0.12
CA SER A 276 -8.98 8.72 0.22
C SER A 276 -8.15 9.20 -0.98
N THR A 277 -7.46 10.31 -0.79
CA THR A 277 -6.70 10.97 -1.84
C THR A 277 -5.62 10.01 -2.25
N GLY A 278 -5.88 9.26 -3.29
CA GLY A 278 -4.84 8.80 -4.15
C GLY A 278 -4.52 7.33 -4.24
N ASP A 279 -4.72 6.46 -3.27
CA ASP A 279 -4.14 5.12 -3.39
C ASP A 279 -5.11 3.94 -3.21
N GLY A 280 -6.39 4.23 -2.90
CA GLY A 280 -7.40 3.19 -2.68
C GLY A 280 -7.15 2.33 -1.44
N MET A 281 -6.22 2.71 -0.57
CA MET A 281 -5.90 1.99 0.66
C MET A 281 -6.68 2.58 1.83
N TYR A 282 -7.62 1.80 2.38
CA TYR A 282 -8.53 2.25 3.44
C TYR A 282 -8.03 1.90 4.84
N LYS A 283 -7.36 0.74 4.96
CA LYS A 283 -6.87 0.22 6.25
C LYS A 283 -5.47 -0.34 6.10
N TYR A 284 -4.69 -0.23 7.18
CA TYR A 284 -3.38 -0.88 7.32
C TYR A 284 -2.46 -0.59 6.13
N LYS A 285 -2.29 0.70 5.80
CA LYS A 285 -1.68 1.18 4.56
C LYS A 285 -0.30 0.57 4.24
N TYR A 286 0.56 0.35 5.24
CA TYR A 286 1.85 -0.32 5.02
C TYR A 286 1.68 -1.77 4.54
N PHE A 287 0.70 -2.49 5.08
CA PHE A 287 0.42 -3.85 4.64
C PHE A 287 -0.22 -3.86 3.24
N THR A 288 -1.21 -3.01 3.00
CA THR A 288 -1.90 -2.94 1.71
C THR A 288 -1.00 -2.42 0.58
N SER A 289 -0.04 -1.52 0.87
CA SER A 289 0.99 -1.13 -0.09
C SER A 289 1.92 -2.29 -0.42
N TYR A 290 2.29 -3.11 0.56
CA TYR A 290 3.08 -4.32 0.32
C TYR A 290 2.33 -5.36 -0.51
N VAL A 291 1.01 -5.51 -0.31
CA VAL A 291 0.15 -6.34 -1.19
C VAL A 291 0.17 -5.81 -2.62
N ARG A 292 0.00 -4.50 -2.82
CA ARG A 292 0.06 -3.86 -4.14
C ARG A 292 1.41 -4.09 -4.83
N GLU A 293 2.51 -3.89 -4.11
CA GLU A 293 3.86 -4.14 -4.63
C GLU A 293 4.06 -5.61 -5.01
N THR A 294 3.52 -6.53 -4.22
CA THR A 294 3.58 -7.98 -4.50
C THR A 294 2.79 -8.32 -5.76
N LEU A 295 1.57 -7.79 -5.91
CA LEU A 295 0.77 -7.98 -7.13
C LEU A 295 1.50 -7.47 -8.38
N LEU A 296 2.10 -6.27 -8.31
CA LEU A 296 2.80 -5.65 -9.45
C LEU A 296 4.11 -6.34 -9.85
N LYS A 297 4.62 -7.30 -9.07
CA LYS A 297 5.75 -8.16 -9.48
C LYS A 297 5.32 -9.24 -10.47
N ASP A 298 4.12 -9.79 -10.29
CA ASP A 298 3.64 -10.97 -11.00
C ASP A 298 2.57 -10.65 -12.05
N TYR A 299 1.87 -9.52 -11.92
CA TYR A 299 0.79 -9.07 -12.79
C TYR A 299 1.09 -7.67 -13.36
N SER A 300 0.62 -7.42 -14.58
CA SER A 300 0.73 -6.11 -15.20
C SER A 300 -0.10 -5.05 -14.44
N ALA A 301 0.24 -3.78 -14.60
CA ALA A 301 -0.52 -2.67 -14.01
C ALA A 301 -2.00 -2.68 -14.46
N ASP A 302 -2.28 -3.06 -15.70
CA ASP A 302 -3.66 -3.16 -16.19
C ASP A 302 -4.44 -4.30 -15.51
N GLU A 303 -3.84 -5.46 -15.29
CA GLU A 303 -4.47 -6.56 -14.55
C GLU A 303 -4.73 -6.15 -13.09
N VAL A 304 -3.78 -5.49 -12.43
CA VAL A 304 -3.92 -5.07 -11.03
C VAL A 304 -4.94 -3.95 -10.85
N PHE A 305 -4.97 -2.96 -11.74
CA PHE A 305 -5.80 -1.76 -11.55
C PHE A 305 -7.09 -1.74 -12.36
N LYS A 306 -7.27 -2.66 -13.33
CA LYS A 306 -8.43 -2.71 -14.22
C LYS A 306 -9.04 -4.11 -14.33
N GLY A 307 -8.34 -5.14 -13.83
CA GLY A 307 -8.72 -6.55 -14.04
C GLY A 307 -9.80 -7.07 -13.10
N GLY A 308 -10.29 -6.28 -12.13
CA GLY A 308 -11.37 -6.71 -11.23
C GLY A 308 -11.02 -7.89 -10.33
N MET A 309 -9.75 -8.02 -9.94
CA MET A 309 -9.31 -9.12 -9.08
C MET A 309 -9.97 -9.05 -7.70
N THR A 310 -10.24 -10.20 -7.12
CA THR A 310 -10.56 -10.35 -5.70
C THR A 310 -9.37 -10.99 -5.00
N VAL A 311 -8.68 -10.21 -4.16
CA VAL A 311 -7.50 -10.63 -3.42
C VAL A 311 -7.88 -10.86 -1.96
N VAL A 312 -7.68 -12.07 -1.47
CA VAL A 312 -7.77 -12.39 -0.05
C VAL A 312 -6.35 -12.43 0.49
N THR A 313 -6.09 -11.59 1.48
CA THR A 313 -4.77 -11.46 2.11
C THR A 313 -4.63 -12.39 3.31
N THR A 314 -3.43 -12.48 3.83
CA THR A 314 -3.12 -13.29 5.02
C THR A 314 -3.33 -12.53 6.34
N LEU A 315 -3.52 -11.20 6.28
CA LEU A 315 -3.63 -10.33 7.45
C LEU A 315 -4.88 -10.65 8.26
N ASP A 316 -4.68 -10.76 9.58
CA ASP A 316 -5.75 -10.92 10.56
C ASP A 316 -6.01 -9.57 11.23
N PRO A 317 -7.19 -8.96 11.06
CA PRO A 317 -7.49 -7.64 11.62
C PRO A 317 -7.32 -7.56 13.15
N ALA A 318 -7.68 -8.62 13.88
CA ALA A 318 -7.55 -8.61 15.34
C ALA A 318 -6.08 -8.69 15.78
N ILE A 319 -5.26 -9.46 15.07
CA ILE A 319 -3.81 -9.55 15.32
C ILE A 319 -3.13 -8.23 14.93
N GLN A 320 -3.55 -7.60 13.82
CA GLN A 320 -3.03 -6.31 13.37
C GLN A 320 -3.35 -5.20 14.37
N GLU A 321 -4.59 -5.10 14.84
CA GLU A 321 -5.01 -4.12 15.86
C GLU A 321 -4.24 -4.28 17.17
N ALA A 322 -3.98 -5.52 17.59
CA ALA A 322 -3.14 -5.81 18.76
C ALA A 322 -1.69 -5.33 18.55
N ALA A 323 -1.15 -5.49 17.32
CA ALA A 323 0.19 -5.03 16.97
C ALA A 323 0.27 -3.48 16.98
N GLU A 324 -0.70 -2.80 16.40
CA GLU A 324 -0.81 -1.34 16.40
C GLU A 324 -0.93 -0.81 17.83
N SER A 325 -1.81 -1.39 18.66
CA SER A 325 -1.96 -1.04 20.08
C SER A 325 -0.65 -1.18 20.87
N ALA A 326 0.10 -2.25 20.65
CA ALA A 326 1.37 -2.48 21.32
C ALA A 326 2.48 -1.51 20.83
N ALA A 327 2.49 -1.20 19.54
CA ALA A 327 3.41 -0.24 18.94
C ALA A 327 3.13 1.18 19.46
N ASP A 328 1.89 1.63 19.45
CA ASP A 328 1.46 2.95 19.92
C ASP A 328 1.78 3.15 21.40
N ALA A 329 1.47 2.15 22.23
CA ALA A 329 1.78 2.18 23.65
C ALA A 329 3.29 2.39 23.90
N LYS A 330 4.16 1.87 23.04
CA LYS A 330 5.61 2.04 23.14
C LYS A 330 6.05 3.38 22.57
N MET A 331 5.53 3.73 21.39
CA MET A 331 6.02 4.88 20.63
C MET A 331 5.52 6.22 21.19
N ASN A 332 4.39 6.26 21.90
CA ASN A 332 3.84 7.46 22.54
C ASN A 332 4.75 8.12 23.60
N GLY A 333 5.82 7.50 24.01
CA GLY A 333 6.80 8.07 24.95
C GLY A 333 8.18 8.30 24.34
N LEU A 334 8.34 8.05 23.06
CA LEU A 334 9.60 8.16 22.34
C LEU A 334 9.61 9.35 21.40
N SER A 335 10.81 9.82 21.06
CA SER A 335 11.01 10.92 20.11
C SER A 335 10.43 10.58 18.73
N ASP A 336 9.89 11.61 18.03
CA ASP A 336 9.25 11.47 16.71
C ASP A 336 10.21 11.05 15.59
N ASN A 337 11.53 11.14 15.80
CA ASN A 337 12.52 10.65 14.87
C ASN A 337 12.81 9.14 15.00
N LEU A 338 12.17 8.46 15.95
CA LEU A 338 12.23 7.01 16.09
C LEU A 338 11.02 6.35 15.43
N GLU A 339 11.28 5.25 14.76
CA GLU A 339 10.30 4.42 14.07
C GLU A 339 10.22 3.04 14.71
N LEU A 340 9.11 2.36 14.46
CA LEU A 340 8.92 0.96 14.83
C LEU A 340 8.45 0.18 13.59
N ALA A 341 9.06 -1.00 13.38
CA ALA A 341 8.56 -1.98 12.45
C ALA A 341 8.33 -3.32 13.17
N LEU A 342 7.26 -4.01 12.77
CA LEU A 342 6.88 -5.31 13.31
C LEU A 342 6.34 -6.19 12.17
N VAL A 343 6.77 -7.45 12.15
CA VAL A 343 6.16 -8.49 11.30
C VAL A 343 5.88 -9.70 12.16
N SER A 344 4.66 -10.21 12.06
CA SER A 344 4.22 -11.43 12.75
C SER A 344 3.76 -12.46 11.73
N VAL A 345 4.38 -13.65 11.76
CA VAL A 345 4.19 -14.74 10.79
C VAL A 345 3.67 -15.97 11.52
N ASP A 346 2.68 -16.60 10.95
CA ASP A 346 2.20 -17.92 11.35
C ASP A 346 3.21 -18.98 10.86
N PRO A 347 3.86 -19.73 11.77
CA PRO A 347 4.90 -20.69 11.41
C PRO A 347 4.40 -21.87 10.56
N ASP A 348 3.12 -22.22 10.65
CA ASP A 348 2.57 -23.39 9.98
C ASP A 348 2.08 -23.12 8.56
N THR A 349 1.84 -21.84 8.23
CA THR A 349 1.38 -21.42 6.91
C THR A 349 2.36 -20.51 6.17
N GLY A 350 3.23 -19.77 6.88
CA GLY A 350 4.03 -18.67 6.33
C GLY A 350 3.23 -17.37 6.18
N PHE A 351 2.00 -17.32 6.65
CA PHE A 351 1.12 -16.17 6.48
C PHE A 351 1.53 -15.00 7.40
N ILE A 352 1.72 -13.84 6.82
CA ILE A 352 1.92 -12.59 7.57
C ILE A 352 0.57 -12.19 8.17
N LYS A 353 0.44 -12.34 9.49
CA LYS A 353 -0.79 -12.02 10.23
C LYS A 353 -0.88 -10.57 10.64
N ALA A 354 0.26 -9.89 10.86
CA ALA A 354 0.34 -8.47 11.14
C ALA A 354 1.64 -7.88 10.58
N LEU A 355 1.56 -6.61 10.16
CA LEU A 355 2.70 -5.85 9.67
C LEU A 355 2.57 -4.38 10.04
N ILE A 356 3.60 -3.82 10.68
CA ILE A 356 3.77 -2.39 10.92
C ILE A 356 5.04 -1.95 10.21
N GLY A 357 4.92 -1.03 9.26
CA GLY A 357 6.03 -0.55 8.45
C GLY A 357 6.62 0.79 8.88
N GLY A 358 6.07 1.42 9.93
CA GLY A 358 6.46 2.73 10.44
C GLY A 358 5.35 3.34 11.27
N ARG A 359 5.51 4.59 11.72
CA ARG A 359 4.50 5.31 12.53
C ARG A 359 3.34 5.84 11.70
N ASP A 360 3.63 6.43 10.56
CA ASP A 360 2.67 7.18 9.76
C ASP A 360 2.98 6.99 8.27
N TYR A 361 2.12 6.27 7.59
CA TYR A 361 2.24 5.98 6.17
C TYR A 361 2.12 7.25 5.32
N ASP A 362 1.21 8.16 5.68
CA ASP A 362 0.95 9.38 4.89
C ASP A 362 2.11 10.38 5.00
N ALA A 363 2.86 10.32 6.08
CA ALA A 363 4.10 11.08 6.23
C ALA A 363 5.30 10.40 5.53
N ASN A 364 5.31 9.07 5.44
CA ASN A 364 6.37 8.30 4.80
C ASN A 364 5.90 6.93 4.35
N GLU A 365 5.76 6.74 3.04
CA GLU A 365 5.32 5.49 2.42
C GLU A 365 6.36 4.37 2.45
N PHE A 366 7.64 4.69 2.77
CA PHE A 366 8.73 3.71 2.80
C PHE A 366 8.51 2.67 3.90
N ASN A 367 8.29 1.42 3.51
CA ASN A 367 7.94 0.33 4.42
C ASN A 367 9.18 -0.23 5.11
N LEU A 368 9.41 0.17 6.36
CA LEU A 368 10.57 -0.26 7.14
C LEU A 368 10.56 -1.77 7.46
N ALA A 369 9.41 -2.42 7.39
CA ALA A 369 9.29 -3.86 7.67
C ALA A 369 9.77 -4.74 6.51
N THR A 370 9.59 -4.29 5.27
CA THR A 370 9.83 -5.10 4.05
C THR A 370 10.94 -4.55 3.14
N GLN A 371 11.16 -3.22 3.17
CA GLN A 371 12.11 -2.55 2.26
C GLN A 371 13.41 -2.13 2.96
N ALA A 372 13.35 -1.77 4.26
CA ALA A 372 14.55 -1.36 4.99
C ALA A 372 15.38 -2.58 5.41
N LYS A 373 16.66 -2.57 5.04
CA LYS A 373 17.65 -3.48 5.60
C LYS A 373 18.34 -2.82 6.79
N ARG A 374 18.42 -3.53 7.90
CA ARG A 374 18.95 -3.04 9.18
C ARG A 374 19.81 -4.10 9.85
N GLN A 375 20.80 -3.67 10.59
CA GLN A 375 21.68 -4.58 11.34
C GLN A 375 20.89 -5.26 12.49
N PRO A 376 20.71 -6.58 12.44
CA PRO A 376 19.94 -7.33 13.46
C PRO A 376 20.67 -7.41 14.81
N GLY A 377 21.95 -7.05 14.84
CA GLY A 377 22.73 -7.10 16.06
C GLY A 377 22.75 -8.51 16.67
N SER A 378 22.76 -8.58 17.97
CA SER A 378 22.81 -9.87 18.71
C SER A 378 21.64 -10.83 18.45
N SER A 379 20.55 -10.43 17.75
CA SER A 379 19.51 -11.40 17.37
C SER A 379 20.02 -12.42 16.35
N PHE A 380 21.08 -12.11 15.62
CA PHE A 380 21.75 -13.01 14.69
C PHE A 380 22.51 -14.16 15.37
N LYS A 381 22.83 -14.04 16.66
CA LYS A 381 23.41 -15.14 17.47
C LYS A 381 22.57 -16.42 17.47
N THR A 382 21.30 -16.31 17.14
CA THR A 382 20.40 -17.48 16.99
C THR A 382 20.89 -18.41 15.88
N PHE A 383 21.39 -17.87 14.78
CA PHE A 383 21.92 -18.69 13.69
C PHE A 383 23.30 -19.28 14.02
N THR A 384 24.11 -18.60 14.82
CA THR A 384 25.33 -19.13 15.37
C THR A 384 25.04 -20.29 16.34
N LEU A 385 24.05 -20.14 17.20
CA LEU A 385 23.58 -21.22 18.08
C LEU A 385 23.14 -22.45 17.28
N LEU A 386 22.29 -22.25 16.26
CA LEU A 386 21.81 -23.33 15.41
C LEU A 386 22.97 -24.04 14.68
N ALA A 387 23.91 -23.26 14.12
CA ALA A 387 25.07 -23.81 13.44
C ALA A 387 25.95 -24.63 14.41
N ALA A 388 26.20 -24.12 15.61
CA ALA A 388 26.98 -24.84 16.64
C ALA A 388 26.30 -26.15 17.06
N LEU A 389 25.01 -26.12 17.35
CA LEU A 389 24.23 -27.32 17.69
C LEU A 389 24.20 -28.34 16.55
N ASN A 390 24.12 -27.90 15.31
CA ASN A 390 24.17 -28.73 14.11
C ASN A 390 25.52 -29.44 13.94
N GLU A 391 26.62 -28.79 14.34
CA GLU A 391 27.97 -29.36 14.37
C GLU A 391 28.20 -30.28 15.59
N GLY A 392 27.16 -30.49 16.41
CA GLY A 392 27.23 -31.35 17.60
C GLY A 392 27.87 -30.68 18.81
N VAL A 393 27.97 -29.35 18.86
CA VAL A 393 28.43 -28.63 20.07
C VAL A 393 27.32 -28.61 21.09
N SER A 394 27.61 -29.06 22.33
CA SER A 394 26.63 -29.09 23.41
C SER A 394 26.24 -27.67 23.86
N PRO A 395 24.96 -27.39 24.15
CA PRO A 395 24.57 -26.12 24.75
C PRO A 395 25.17 -25.85 26.12
N GLU A 396 25.71 -26.88 26.77
CA GLU A 396 26.41 -26.79 28.06
C GLU A 396 27.95 -26.65 27.91
N THR A 397 28.48 -26.60 26.67
CA THR A 397 29.89 -26.27 26.39
C THR A 397 30.22 -24.88 26.92
N ASN A 398 31.33 -24.75 27.62
CA ASN A 398 31.80 -23.51 28.22
C ASN A 398 32.46 -22.59 27.17
N LEU A 399 32.14 -21.33 27.24
CA LEU A 399 32.72 -20.25 26.46
C LEU A 399 33.43 -19.26 27.39
N ASN A 400 34.50 -18.61 26.88
CA ASN A 400 35.13 -17.48 27.55
C ASN A 400 34.31 -16.19 27.24
N CYS A 401 33.61 -15.72 28.26
CA CYS A 401 32.78 -14.49 28.14
C CYS A 401 33.41 -13.29 28.88
N ALA A 402 34.75 -13.20 28.89
CA ALA A 402 35.49 -12.06 29.43
C ALA A 402 35.06 -10.74 28.81
N GLY A 403 35.19 -9.64 29.53
CA GLY A 403 34.73 -8.31 29.07
C GLY A 403 35.30 -7.91 27.71
N HIS A 404 36.56 -8.27 27.42
CA HIS A 404 37.27 -8.00 26.18
C HIS A 404 38.08 -9.24 25.78
N VAL A 405 38.06 -9.57 24.49
CA VAL A 405 38.86 -10.66 23.92
C VAL A 405 39.49 -10.19 22.60
N ASN A 406 40.65 -10.77 22.25
CA ASN A 406 41.28 -10.60 20.95
C ASN A 406 41.25 -11.91 20.17
N ILE A 407 40.47 -11.95 19.11
CA ILE A 407 40.32 -13.13 18.24
C ILE A 407 41.04 -12.86 16.94
N ASN A 408 42.22 -13.41 16.76
CA ASN A 408 43.04 -13.28 15.55
C ASN A 408 43.26 -11.81 15.10
N GLY A 409 43.40 -10.88 16.06
CA GLY A 409 43.58 -9.44 15.80
C GLY A 409 42.28 -8.64 15.86
N TRP A 410 41.13 -9.27 15.84
CA TRP A 410 39.82 -8.63 16.04
C TRP A 410 39.56 -8.42 17.52
N GLN A 411 39.37 -7.16 17.93
CA GLN A 411 39.02 -6.79 19.32
C GLN A 411 37.52 -6.84 19.50
N VAL A 412 37.04 -7.71 20.37
CA VAL A 412 35.61 -7.89 20.68
C VAL A 412 35.35 -7.50 22.13
N GLU A 413 34.29 -6.77 22.37
CA GLU A 413 33.89 -6.30 23.67
C GLU A 413 32.42 -6.69 23.96
N ASN A 414 32.16 -7.13 25.19
CA ASN A 414 30.79 -7.27 25.67
C ASN A 414 30.19 -5.89 25.92
N TYR A 415 28.85 -5.81 25.87
CA TYR A 415 28.12 -4.58 26.16
C TYR A 415 28.63 -3.91 27.46
N GLY A 416 29.15 -2.66 27.31
CA GLY A 416 29.72 -1.91 28.42
C GLY A 416 30.95 -2.54 29.08
N GLY A 417 31.71 -3.37 28.36
CA GLY A 417 32.91 -4.04 28.88
C GLY A 417 32.64 -5.09 29.97
N THR A 418 31.40 -5.54 30.11
CA THR A 418 31.00 -6.44 31.18
C THR A 418 31.71 -7.80 31.08
N ASP A 419 32.40 -8.14 32.13
CA ASP A 419 33.03 -9.47 32.29
C ASP A 419 32.01 -10.46 32.84
N TYR A 420 31.62 -11.43 32.01
CA TYR A 420 30.70 -12.49 32.42
C TYR A 420 31.43 -13.78 32.89
N GLY A 421 32.76 -13.83 32.77
CA GLY A 421 33.57 -14.99 33.09
C GLY A 421 33.33 -16.17 32.15
N THR A 422 33.50 -17.40 32.65
CA THR A 422 33.20 -18.62 31.90
C THR A 422 31.72 -18.96 32.02
N ARG A 423 31.04 -19.23 30.88
CA ARG A 423 29.60 -19.53 30.84
C ARG A 423 29.33 -20.66 29.82
N SER A 424 28.35 -21.50 30.11
CA SER A 424 27.83 -22.39 29.07
C SER A 424 27.24 -21.59 27.94
N ILE A 425 27.16 -22.16 26.71
CA ILE A 425 26.52 -21.54 25.53
C ILE A 425 25.11 -21.06 25.90
N ARG A 426 24.31 -21.87 26.58
CA ARG A 426 22.99 -21.53 27.11
C ARG A 426 23.01 -20.21 27.91
N SER A 427 23.91 -20.16 28.90
CA SER A 427 24.04 -19.03 29.81
C SER A 427 24.64 -17.79 29.10
N ALA A 428 25.61 -17.98 28.19
CA ALA A 428 26.19 -16.94 27.37
C ALA A 428 25.16 -16.33 26.39
N PHE A 429 24.27 -17.18 25.82
CA PHE A 429 23.17 -16.75 24.95
C PHE A 429 22.14 -15.90 25.72
N ALA A 430 21.79 -16.34 26.93
CA ALA A 430 20.85 -15.62 27.81
C ALA A 430 21.30 -14.19 28.14
N VAL A 431 22.59 -14.01 28.47
CA VAL A 431 23.19 -12.68 28.74
C VAL A 431 23.67 -11.98 27.49
N SER A 432 23.54 -12.61 26.32
CA SER A 432 23.95 -12.08 25.03
C SER A 432 25.46 -11.72 24.92
N SER A 433 26.36 -12.57 25.48
CA SER A 433 27.81 -12.33 25.41
C SER A 433 28.28 -12.17 23.96
N ASN A 434 28.95 -11.04 23.66
CA ASN A 434 29.56 -10.82 22.37
C ASN A 434 30.84 -11.64 22.23
N THR A 435 31.69 -11.59 23.26
CA THR A 435 32.99 -12.24 23.27
C THR A 435 32.90 -13.75 23.11
N GLY A 436 32.01 -14.39 23.89
CA GLY A 436 31.81 -15.83 23.79
C GLY A 436 31.23 -16.28 22.44
N PHE A 437 30.26 -15.52 21.88
CA PHE A 437 29.68 -15.87 20.60
C PHE A 437 30.57 -15.53 19.39
N ALA A 438 31.44 -14.53 19.49
CA ALA A 438 32.44 -14.23 18.48
C ALA A 438 33.51 -15.35 18.42
N GLU A 439 33.93 -15.85 19.57
CA GLU A 439 34.84 -17.00 19.67
C GLU A 439 34.19 -18.27 19.09
N LEU A 440 32.93 -18.58 19.51
CA LEU A 440 32.16 -19.70 18.99
C LEU A 440 31.97 -19.63 17.46
N CYS A 441 31.61 -18.46 16.91
CA CYS A 441 31.46 -18.27 15.47
C CYS A 441 32.77 -18.50 14.71
N THR A 442 33.88 -18.01 15.25
CA THR A 442 35.21 -18.20 14.63
C THR A 442 35.61 -19.68 14.61
N GLU A 443 35.31 -20.43 15.68
CA GLU A 443 35.67 -21.86 15.79
C GLU A 443 34.79 -22.74 14.89
N ILE A 444 33.47 -22.49 14.80
CA ILE A 444 32.59 -23.28 13.92
C ILE A 444 32.68 -22.93 12.46
N GLY A 445 33.17 -21.70 12.14
CA GLY A 445 33.23 -21.10 10.80
C GLY A 445 32.04 -20.19 10.51
N PRO A 446 32.29 -18.90 10.16
CA PRO A 446 31.23 -17.92 9.86
C PRO A 446 30.39 -18.29 8.64
N GLU A 447 30.93 -19.05 7.68
CA GLU A 447 30.21 -19.57 6.51
C GLU A 447 29.04 -20.47 6.94
N LYS A 448 29.22 -21.29 7.96
CA LYS A 448 28.13 -22.15 8.48
C LYS A 448 27.03 -21.34 9.15
N VAL A 449 27.37 -20.20 9.74
CA VAL A 449 26.39 -19.27 10.32
C VAL A 449 25.57 -18.60 9.21
N ALA A 450 26.23 -18.11 8.15
CA ALA A 450 25.55 -17.53 6.99
C ALA A 450 24.65 -18.56 6.29
N ASP A 451 25.15 -19.78 6.07
CA ASP A 451 24.36 -20.88 5.47
C ASP A 451 23.18 -21.26 6.32
N MET A 452 23.32 -21.27 7.66
CA MET A 452 22.24 -21.58 8.58
C MET A 452 21.16 -20.51 8.54
N ALA A 453 21.52 -19.22 8.48
CA ALA A 453 20.59 -18.11 8.33
C ALA A 453 19.80 -18.21 7.01
N LYS A 454 20.50 -18.48 5.89
CA LYS A 454 19.88 -18.70 4.58
C LYS A 454 18.93 -19.91 4.57
N LYS A 455 19.32 -21.02 5.19
CA LYS A 455 18.44 -22.19 5.34
C LYS A 455 17.17 -21.85 6.10
N CYS A 456 17.27 -21.01 7.14
CA CYS A 456 16.10 -20.58 7.89
C CYS A 456 15.20 -19.62 7.12
N GLY A 457 15.70 -18.93 6.07
CA GLY A 457 14.88 -18.04 5.25
C GLY A 457 15.38 -16.59 5.15
N ILE A 458 16.63 -16.29 5.55
CA ILE A 458 17.25 -14.99 5.25
C ILE A 458 17.61 -14.98 3.75
N GLU A 459 17.14 -13.98 3.02
CA GLU A 459 17.32 -13.81 1.58
C GLU A 459 18.40 -12.78 1.25
N SER A 460 18.62 -11.84 2.17
CA SER A 460 19.67 -10.82 2.05
C SER A 460 21.05 -11.45 1.86
N GLU A 461 21.92 -10.77 1.13
CA GLU A 461 23.32 -11.17 0.99
C GLU A 461 24.01 -11.11 2.35
N LEU A 462 24.78 -12.14 2.67
CA LEU A 462 25.47 -12.29 3.94
C LEU A 462 26.95 -12.57 3.66
N ASP A 463 27.80 -11.64 4.07
CA ASP A 463 29.23 -11.86 4.07
C ASP A 463 29.66 -12.70 5.29
N ALA A 464 30.44 -13.75 5.05
CA ALA A 464 30.83 -14.71 6.06
C ALA A 464 32.07 -14.26 6.84
N TYR A 465 31.98 -13.13 7.55
CA TYR A 465 32.99 -12.69 8.51
C TYR A 465 32.60 -13.13 9.94
N PRO A 466 33.57 -13.29 10.86
CA PRO A 466 33.27 -13.62 12.25
C PRO A 466 32.31 -12.63 12.94
N SER A 467 32.23 -11.38 12.48
CA SER A 467 31.30 -10.37 12.96
C SER A 467 29.81 -10.66 12.65
N ILE A 468 29.54 -11.60 11.73
CA ILE A 468 28.15 -12.00 11.39
C ILE A 468 27.35 -12.45 12.63
N THR A 469 28.01 -13.10 13.60
CA THR A 469 27.36 -13.49 14.86
C THR A 469 26.87 -12.29 15.68
N LEU A 470 27.45 -11.12 15.48
CA LEU A 470 27.03 -9.88 16.13
C LEU A 470 26.02 -9.10 15.27
N GLY A 471 25.62 -9.64 14.11
CA GLY A 471 24.66 -9.05 13.19
C GLY A 471 25.20 -7.83 12.45
N SER A 472 26.41 -7.96 11.87
CA SER A 472 27.03 -6.93 11.02
C SER A 472 26.32 -6.78 9.68
N GLU A 473 25.71 -7.87 9.18
CA GLU A 473 25.01 -7.90 7.90
C GLU A 473 23.56 -7.42 8.05
N GLU A 474 23.08 -6.67 7.07
CA GLU A 474 21.77 -6.04 7.12
C GLU A 474 20.66 -6.95 6.56
N VAL A 475 19.54 -7.04 7.28
CA VAL A 475 18.37 -7.85 6.92
C VAL A 475 17.08 -7.07 7.18
N THR A 476 15.99 -7.51 6.56
CA THR A 476 14.66 -6.92 6.81
C THR A 476 13.98 -7.52 8.04
N VAL A 477 12.99 -6.80 8.59
CA VAL A 477 12.17 -7.33 9.71
C VAL A 477 11.36 -8.54 9.26
N ARG A 478 10.88 -8.56 8.01
CA ARG A 478 10.18 -9.70 7.40
C ARG A 478 11.05 -10.96 7.39
N GLU A 479 12.30 -10.84 6.92
CA GLU A 479 13.23 -11.97 6.85
C GLU A 479 13.51 -12.56 8.24
N MET A 480 13.69 -11.71 9.27
CA MET A 480 13.90 -12.16 10.63
C MET A 480 12.68 -12.89 11.19
N ALA A 481 11.46 -12.38 10.94
CA ALA A 481 10.23 -13.06 11.35
C ALA A 481 10.09 -14.42 10.65
N GLN A 482 10.36 -14.49 9.35
CA GLN A 482 10.35 -15.72 8.55
C GLN A 482 11.36 -16.76 9.05
N ALA A 483 12.61 -16.33 9.28
CA ALA A 483 13.67 -17.23 9.72
C ALA A 483 13.41 -17.81 11.10
N TYR A 484 12.84 -17.01 12.01
CA TYR A 484 12.45 -17.48 13.32
C TYR A 484 11.19 -18.38 13.28
N ALA A 485 10.27 -18.18 12.31
CA ALA A 485 9.13 -19.07 12.07
C ALA A 485 9.59 -20.49 11.71
N THR A 486 10.67 -20.62 10.93
CA THR A 486 11.29 -21.92 10.63
C THR A 486 11.76 -22.65 11.88
N ILE A 487 12.20 -21.93 12.91
CA ILE A 487 12.59 -22.53 14.19
C ILE A 487 11.34 -22.94 14.98
N ALA A 488 10.32 -22.08 15.01
CA ALA A 488 9.11 -22.27 15.80
C ALA A 488 8.32 -23.54 15.43
N ASN A 489 8.26 -23.86 14.13
CA ASN A 489 7.50 -25.02 13.61
C ASN A 489 8.31 -26.32 13.53
N GLY A 490 9.47 -26.37 14.16
CA GLY A 490 10.31 -27.57 14.17
C GLY A 490 11.24 -27.73 12.97
N GLY A 491 11.43 -26.70 12.12
CA GLY A 491 12.43 -26.67 11.05
C GLY A 491 11.88 -26.80 9.62
N THR A 492 10.64 -26.42 9.38
CA THR A 492 10.04 -26.33 8.05
C THR A 492 10.03 -24.88 7.60
N LYS A 493 10.84 -24.55 6.59
CA LYS A 493 10.87 -23.21 5.99
C LYS A 493 9.62 -22.98 5.14
N ARG A 494 8.98 -21.86 5.34
CA ARG A 494 7.91 -21.31 4.49
C ARG A 494 8.21 -19.87 4.18
N GLU A 495 7.88 -19.45 2.98
CA GLU A 495 7.99 -18.05 2.62
C GLU A 495 6.94 -17.23 3.37
N ALA A 496 7.35 -16.05 3.86
CA ALA A 496 6.44 -15.12 4.51
C ALA A 496 5.66 -14.34 3.44
N VAL A 497 4.39 -14.71 3.24
CA VAL A 497 3.52 -14.19 2.18
C VAL A 497 2.40 -13.32 2.75
N CYS A 498 1.99 -12.30 1.97
CA CYS A 498 0.90 -11.38 2.33
C CYS A 498 -0.41 -11.68 1.59
N ILE A 499 -0.40 -12.54 0.58
CA ILE A 499 -1.56 -12.91 -0.23
C ILE A 499 -1.84 -14.39 -0.04
N GLU A 500 -3.07 -14.73 0.36
CA GLU A 500 -3.54 -16.10 0.47
C GLU A 500 -4.07 -16.62 -0.87
N SER A 501 -4.96 -15.85 -1.53
CA SER A 501 -5.54 -16.24 -2.81
C SER A 501 -5.94 -15.04 -3.65
N ILE A 502 -5.97 -15.25 -4.97
CA ILE A 502 -6.44 -14.29 -5.96
C ILE A 502 -7.46 -14.97 -6.86
N LYS A 503 -8.59 -14.31 -7.08
CA LYS A 503 -9.58 -14.67 -8.10
C LYS A 503 -9.64 -13.59 -9.16
N ASP A 504 -9.89 -13.99 -10.40
CA ASP A 504 -10.19 -13.06 -11.50
C ASP A 504 -11.61 -12.46 -11.36
N SER A 505 -12.00 -11.57 -12.28
CA SER A 505 -13.33 -10.97 -12.35
C SER A 505 -14.47 -11.98 -12.53
N ASN A 506 -14.16 -13.19 -13.04
CA ASN A 506 -15.13 -14.28 -13.20
C ASN A 506 -15.24 -15.15 -11.95
N GLY A 507 -14.49 -14.85 -10.89
CA GLY A 507 -14.44 -15.62 -9.66
C GLY A 507 -13.59 -16.89 -9.74
N ILE A 508 -12.79 -17.06 -10.80
CA ILE A 508 -11.88 -18.19 -10.97
C ILE A 508 -10.62 -17.93 -10.16
N THR A 509 -10.22 -18.88 -9.32
CA THR A 509 -8.96 -18.77 -8.57
C THR A 509 -7.78 -18.90 -9.52
N ILE A 510 -6.97 -17.83 -9.63
CA ILE A 510 -5.76 -17.74 -10.45
C ILE A 510 -4.47 -17.88 -9.64
N PHE A 511 -4.54 -17.67 -8.34
CA PHE A 511 -3.41 -17.87 -7.41
C PHE A 511 -3.91 -18.43 -6.08
N GLN A 512 -3.11 -19.33 -5.50
CA GLN A 512 -3.27 -19.85 -4.15
C GLN A 512 -1.89 -20.05 -3.53
N ALA A 513 -1.65 -19.49 -2.34
CA ALA A 513 -0.38 -19.62 -1.63
C ALA A 513 -0.07 -21.08 -1.28
N ASP A 514 1.19 -21.47 -1.44
CA ASP A 514 1.67 -22.80 -1.01
C ASP A 514 2.07 -22.76 0.48
N THR A 515 1.33 -23.48 1.31
CA THR A 515 1.57 -23.57 2.75
C THR A 515 2.38 -24.81 3.18
N LYS A 516 2.80 -25.67 2.24
CA LYS A 516 3.50 -26.92 2.56
C LYS A 516 4.88 -26.68 3.16
N GLY A 517 5.64 -25.77 2.57
CA GLY A 517 7.00 -25.47 2.96
C GLY A 517 8.01 -26.60 2.69
N GLU A 518 9.25 -26.36 3.06
CA GLU A 518 10.39 -27.26 2.89
C GLU A 518 11.00 -27.59 4.25
N LYS A 519 11.18 -28.88 4.58
CA LYS A 519 11.89 -29.31 5.80
C LYS A 519 13.38 -29.08 5.63
N VAL A 520 13.93 -28.06 6.26
CA VAL A 520 15.32 -27.61 6.13
C VAL A 520 16.17 -27.90 7.38
N LEU A 521 15.54 -28.05 8.54
CA LEU A 521 16.20 -28.38 9.82
C LEU A 521 15.51 -29.54 10.50
N ASP A 522 16.27 -30.35 11.25
CA ASP A 522 15.73 -31.42 12.09
C ASP A 522 14.97 -30.82 13.28
N THR A 523 13.86 -31.46 13.66
CA THR A 523 13.07 -31.04 14.83
C THR A 523 13.88 -31.15 16.14
N ALA A 524 14.78 -32.11 16.23
CA ALA A 524 15.68 -32.20 17.37
C ALA A 524 16.61 -30.99 17.51
N LEU A 525 17.09 -30.46 16.37
CA LEU A 525 17.93 -29.27 16.34
C LEU A 525 17.16 -28.02 16.78
N THR A 526 15.98 -27.81 16.21
CA THR A 526 15.14 -26.65 16.56
C THR A 526 14.63 -26.73 17.99
N GLN A 527 14.29 -27.91 18.49
CA GLN A 527 13.94 -28.15 19.91
C GLN A 527 15.08 -27.74 20.85
N ALA A 528 16.31 -28.19 20.57
CA ALA A 528 17.48 -27.84 21.38
C ALA A 528 17.77 -26.34 21.35
N ALA A 529 17.67 -25.69 20.17
CA ALA A 529 17.83 -24.25 20.03
C ALA A 529 16.74 -23.47 20.78
N THR A 530 15.48 -23.85 20.61
CA THR A 530 14.32 -23.25 21.31
C THR A 530 14.47 -23.33 22.82
N ASP A 531 14.96 -24.46 23.32
CA ASP A 531 15.20 -24.65 24.76
C ASP A 531 16.29 -23.73 25.31
N VAL A 532 17.34 -23.44 24.52
CA VAL A 532 18.34 -22.42 24.86
C VAL A 532 17.71 -21.01 24.75
N MET A 533 16.94 -20.72 23.71
CA MET A 533 16.32 -19.42 23.47
C MET A 533 15.30 -19.01 24.55
N LYS A 534 14.61 -19.97 25.17
CA LYS A 534 13.73 -19.73 26.34
C LYS A 534 14.48 -19.04 27.49
N SER A 535 15.78 -19.34 27.69
CA SER A 535 16.58 -18.71 28.73
C SER A 535 16.71 -17.20 28.64
N VAL A 536 16.59 -16.64 27.46
CA VAL A 536 16.61 -15.19 27.23
C VAL A 536 15.41 -14.50 27.89
N VAL A 537 14.24 -15.13 27.80
CA VAL A 537 12.99 -14.61 28.37
C VAL A 537 12.87 -14.90 29.85
N THR A 538 13.29 -16.08 30.30
CA THR A 538 13.18 -16.46 31.71
C THR A 538 14.22 -15.78 32.58
N ASN A 539 15.48 -15.76 32.17
CA ASN A 539 16.61 -15.32 33.00
C ASN A 539 17.51 -14.27 32.34
N GLY A 540 17.28 -13.98 31.05
CA GLY A 540 18.19 -13.19 30.21
C GLY A 540 17.75 -11.75 29.93
N THR A 541 18.13 -11.28 28.75
CA THR A 541 17.96 -9.90 28.30
C THR A 541 16.57 -9.57 27.79
N GLY A 542 15.70 -10.56 27.54
CA GLY A 542 14.38 -10.42 26.92
C GLY A 542 13.20 -10.67 27.85
N ARG A 543 13.33 -10.34 29.15
CA ARG A 543 12.28 -10.63 30.16
C ARG A 543 10.96 -9.93 29.89
N GLY A 544 10.98 -8.79 29.21
CA GLY A 544 9.78 -8.07 28.82
C GLY A 544 8.90 -8.81 27.80
N ALA A 545 9.44 -9.82 27.13
CA ALA A 545 8.71 -10.67 26.18
C ALA A 545 7.83 -11.75 26.84
N ASN A 546 7.82 -11.83 28.16
CA ASN A 546 6.99 -12.80 28.87
C ASN A 546 5.50 -12.53 28.62
N ILE A 547 4.73 -13.59 28.36
CA ILE A 547 3.30 -13.51 28.04
C ILE A 547 2.46 -13.78 29.29
N SER A 548 1.45 -12.96 29.53
CA SER A 548 0.66 -12.94 30.76
C SER A 548 -0.10 -14.25 31.05
N ASN A 549 -0.46 -15.02 30.02
CA ASN A 549 -1.16 -16.30 30.17
C ASN A 549 -0.24 -17.48 30.47
N GLY A 550 1.08 -17.27 30.49
CA GLY A 550 2.07 -18.33 30.72
C GLY A 550 2.47 -19.16 29.49
N GLN A 551 2.11 -18.70 28.29
CA GLN A 551 2.57 -19.30 27.02
C GLN A 551 4.10 -19.31 26.96
N PRO A 552 4.77 -20.45 26.67
CA PRO A 552 6.22 -20.52 26.51
C PRO A 552 6.68 -19.60 25.35
N VAL A 553 7.68 -18.77 25.64
CA VAL A 553 8.31 -17.88 24.66
C VAL A 553 9.79 -18.22 24.55
N ALA A 554 10.28 -18.31 23.33
CA ALA A 554 11.70 -18.36 23.03
C ALA A 554 12.07 -17.15 22.14
N GLY A 555 13.27 -16.60 22.28
CA GLY A 555 13.61 -15.42 21.47
C GLY A 555 15.01 -14.91 21.73
N LYS A 556 15.31 -13.77 21.08
CA LYS A 556 16.61 -13.12 21.22
C LYS A 556 16.47 -11.59 21.04
N THR A 557 17.13 -10.85 21.92
CA THR A 557 17.31 -9.40 21.80
C THR A 557 18.44 -9.07 20.83
N GLY A 558 18.29 -7.99 20.07
CA GLY A 558 19.30 -7.42 19.20
C GLY A 558 19.60 -5.96 19.56
N THR A 559 20.84 -5.56 19.38
CA THR A 559 21.28 -4.17 19.45
C THR A 559 22.48 -4.04 18.51
N SER A 560 22.37 -3.12 17.52
CA SER A 560 23.50 -2.83 16.61
C SER A 560 24.53 -1.94 17.27
N GLU A 561 25.66 -1.77 16.59
CA GLU A 561 26.70 -0.83 17.00
C GLU A 561 26.15 0.60 17.11
N ASN A 562 26.68 1.36 18.05
CA ASN A 562 26.23 2.73 18.35
C ASN A 562 24.76 2.86 18.77
N TRP A 563 24.07 1.75 19.05
CA TRP A 563 22.68 1.70 19.50
C TRP A 563 21.68 2.32 18.52
N ARG A 564 21.92 2.11 17.24
CA ARG A 564 21.05 2.62 16.15
C ARG A 564 19.80 1.77 15.96
N ASP A 565 19.94 0.44 16.18
CA ASP A 565 18.90 -0.54 16.01
C ASP A 565 18.67 -1.32 17.30
N LYS A 566 17.42 -1.52 17.64
CA LYS A 566 16.97 -2.39 18.70
C LYS A 566 16.02 -3.42 18.12
N TRP A 567 16.24 -4.67 18.51
CA TRP A 567 15.46 -5.79 18.03
C TRP A 567 14.98 -6.67 19.15
N PHE A 568 13.86 -7.31 18.92
CA PHE A 568 13.47 -8.53 19.59
C PHE A 568 12.82 -9.46 18.57
N CYS A 569 13.41 -10.63 18.35
CA CYS A 569 12.83 -11.70 17.55
C CYS A 569 12.39 -12.79 18.48
N GLY A 570 11.09 -13.03 18.58
CA GLY A 570 10.48 -13.96 19.50
C GLY A 570 9.53 -14.91 18.80
N ILE A 571 9.43 -16.12 19.36
CA ILE A 571 8.57 -17.18 18.86
C ILE A 571 7.72 -17.79 19.98
N THR A 572 6.51 -18.13 19.62
CA THR A 572 5.66 -19.12 20.26
C THR A 572 5.33 -20.19 19.21
N PRO A 573 4.69 -21.32 19.55
CA PRO A 573 4.19 -22.25 18.53
C PRO A 573 3.25 -21.59 17.51
N GLN A 574 2.44 -20.61 17.97
CA GLN A 574 1.40 -19.96 17.16
C GLN A 574 1.94 -18.86 16.24
N LEU A 575 2.94 -18.08 16.69
CA LEU A 575 3.43 -16.90 15.94
C LEU A 575 4.94 -16.71 16.12
N SER A 576 5.59 -16.30 15.03
CA SER A 576 6.94 -15.75 14.98
C SER A 576 6.87 -14.26 14.73
N THR A 577 7.41 -13.46 15.65
CA THR A 577 7.31 -12.00 15.55
C THR A 577 8.67 -11.35 15.72
N ALA A 578 9.06 -10.55 14.73
CA ALA A 578 10.22 -9.66 14.80
C ALA A 578 9.76 -8.23 15.03
N VAL A 579 10.36 -7.58 16.02
CA VAL A 579 10.12 -6.16 16.36
C VAL A 579 11.44 -5.42 16.25
N TRP A 580 11.41 -4.30 15.52
CA TRP A 580 12.53 -3.38 15.39
C TRP A 580 12.12 -1.97 15.82
N ILE A 581 13.03 -1.27 16.49
CA ILE A 581 12.93 0.17 16.78
C ILE A 581 14.27 0.81 16.40
N GLY A 582 14.22 1.90 15.63
CA GLY A 582 15.38 2.66 15.21
C GLY A 582 15.02 4.03 14.66
N GLY A 583 16.04 4.84 14.33
CA GLY A 583 15.85 6.13 13.67
C GLY A 583 15.93 5.99 12.14
N ARG A 584 15.28 6.90 11.43
CA ARG A 584 15.44 7.02 9.96
C ARG A 584 16.90 7.41 9.63
N ASP A 585 17.50 8.29 10.41
CA ASP A 585 18.80 8.92 10.20
C ASP A 585 19.86 8.40 11.17
N GLU A 586 19.97 7.10 11.36
CA GLU A 586 21.02 6.47 12.20
C GLU A 586 21.14 7.08 13.61
N VAL A 587 20.02 7.44 14.22
CA VAL A 587 19.97 8.11 15.54
C VAL A 587 20.36 7.12 16.63
N ARG A 588 21.29 7.52 17.48
CA ARG A 588 21.63 6.75 18.68
C ARG A 588 20.49 6.76 19.69
N MET A 589 19.97 5.61 20.04
CA MET A 589 18.88 5.46 20.99
C MET A 589 19.35 5.41 22.45
N PRO A 590 18.53 5.85 23.40
CA PRO A 590 18.75 5.57 24.83
C PRO A 590 18.77 4.07 25.12
N SER A 591 19.57 3.66 26.13
CA SER A 591 19.63 2.26 26.56
C SER A 591 18.28 1.72 27.09
N SER A 592 17.36 2.59 27.48
CA SER A 592 16.03 2.24 27.98
C SER A 592 15.05 1.82 26.87
N VAL A 593 15.38 2.07 25.59
CA VAL A 593 14.56 1.60 24.47
C VAL A 593 14.79 0.10 24.29
N ALA A 594 13.72 -0.67 24.36
CA ALA A 594 13.74 -2.12 24.22
C ALA A 594 12.49 -2.60 23.48
N CYS A 595 12.63 -3.63 22.65
CA CYS A 595 11.56 -4.19 21.82
C CYS A 595 10.83 -5.36 22.46
N ASP A 596 11.46 -6.04 23.45
CA ASP A 596 10.89 -7.20 24.13
C ASP A 596 9.55 -6.91 24.82
N GLY A 597 9.40 -5.69 25.38
CA GLY A 597 8.12 -5.26 25.98
C GLY A 597 7.01 -5.04 24.95
N VAL A 598 7.33 -4.62 23.72
CA VAL A 598 6.36 -4.50 22.62
C VAL A 598 5.85 -5.90 22.24
N TYR A 599 6.79 -6.84 22.05
CA TYR A 599 6.46 -8.25 21.78
C TYR A 599 5.56 -8.84 22.87
N GLY A 600 5.95 -8.69 24.16
CA GLY A 600 5.19 -9.24 25.28
C GLY A 600 3.77 -8.66 25.39
N ASN A 601 3.61 -7.35 25.17
CA ASN A 601 2.31 -6.69 25.14
C ASN A 601 1.45 -7.18 23.97
N PHE A 602 2.00 -7.20 22.77
CA PHE A 602 1.34 -7.69 21.56
C PHE A 602 0.87 -9.13 21.72
N MET A 603 1.79 -10.04 22.06
CA MET A 603 1.47 -11.47 22.18
C MET A 603 0.52 -11.77 23.35
N SER A 604 0.57 -10.98 24.44
CA SER A 604 -0.39 -11.11 25.54
C SER A 604 -1.81 -10.77 25.14
N GLN A 605 -2.00 -9.81 24.21
CA GLN A 605 -3.31 -9.47 23.64
C GLN A 605 -3.78 -10.58 22.68
N VAL A 606 -2.93 -11.00 21.74
CA VAL A 606 -3.26 -12.00 20.72
C VAL A 606 -3.60 -13.35 21.35
N LEU A 607 -2.83 -13.79 22.35
CA LEU A 607 -3.01 -15.10 22.97
C LEU A 607 -3.91 -15.09 24.21
N ALA A 608 -4.59 -13.96 24.48
CA ALA A 608 -5.55 -13.86 25.58
C ALA A 608 -6.69 -14.88 25.40
N GLY A 609 -6.85 -15.78 26.36
CA GLY A 609 -7.89 -16.81 26.34
C GLY A 609 -7.63 -17.98 25.38
N GLN A 610 -6.50 -17.98 24.66
CA GLN A 610 -6.10 -19.10 23.81
C GLN A 610 -5.48 -20.23 24.65
N PRO A 611 -5.58 -21.47 24.19
CA PRO A 611 -4.89 -22.61 24.83
C PRO A 611 -3.37 -22.41 24.81
N ILE A 612 -2.71 -22.88 25.87
CA ILE A 612 -1.25 -22.92 25.92
C ILE A 612 -0.74 -24.06 25.04
N GLU A 613 0.07 -23.69 24.05
CA GLU A 613 0.70 -24.66 23.16
C GLU A 613 2.17 -24.86 23.47
N GLN A 614 2.68 -26.05 23.12
CA GLN A 614 4.08 -26.41 23.31
C GLN A 614 4.81 -26.47 21.98
N PHE A 615 6.08 -26.04 21.96
CA PHE A 615 6.91 -26.17 20.77
C PHE A 615 7.03 -27.62 20.31
N PRO A 616 7.22 -27.87 19.01
CA PRO A 616 7.43 -29.21 18.49
C PRO A 616 8.57 -29.94 19.20
N THR A 617 8.35 -31.21 19.52
CA THR A 617 9.34 -32.10 20.17
C THR A 617 9.76 -33.21 19.23
N SER A 618 10.97 -33.71 19.41
CA SER A 618 11.50 -34.84 18.67
C SER A 618 11.76 -36.03 19.59
N ASP A 619 11.43 -37.21 19.14
CA ASP A 619 11.80 -38.46 19.82
C ASP A 619 13.31 -38.76 19.75
N THR A 620 13.98 -38.15 18.76
CA THR A 620 15.41 -38.25 18.55
C THR A 620 16.13 -37.15 19.31
N LYS A 621 17.10 -37.45 20.12
CA LYS A 621 17.96 -36.48 20.80
C LYS A 621 19.19 -36.17 19.93
N LEU A 622 19.65 -34.92 19.94
CA LEU A 622 20.94 -34.58 19.35
C LEU A 622 22.06 -35.28 20.09
N THR A 623 23.05 -35.74 19.31
CA THR A 623 24.30 -36.28 19.88
C THR A 623 25.29 -35.13 19.91
N TYR A 624 25.86 -34.90 21.09
CA TYR A 624 26.85 -33.85 21.27
C TYR A 624 28.26 -34.43 21.33
N ASN A 625 29.18 -33.73 20.67
CA ASN A 625 30.60 -34.01 20.80
C ASN A 625 31.12 -33.25 22.01
N THR A 626 31.93 -33.89 22.85
CA THR A 626 32.60 -33.20 23.96
C THR A 626 33.83 -32.44 23.42
N THR A 627 33.61 -31.21 22.97
CA THR A 627 34.69 -30.29 22.65
C THR A 627 34.64 -29.12 23.62
N ASP A 628 35.68 -28.94 24.41
CA ASP A 628 35.93 -27.74 25.17
C ASP A 628 36.46 -26.68 24.21
N PHE A 629 35.69 -25.67 23.91
CA PHE A 629 36.15 -24.48 23.19
C PHE A 629 36.80 -23.54 24.22
N GLY A 630 38.10 -23.28 24.09
CA GLY A 630 38.77 -22.25 24.87
C GLY A 630 39.85 -22.64 25.85
N ASN A 631 40.43 -23.87 25.78
CA ASN A 631 41.63 -24.19 26.53
C ASN A 631 42.82 -24.55 25.63
N GLY A 632 43.34 -23.55 24.89
CA GLY A 632 44.68 -23.61 24.36
C GLY A 632 45.72 -23.19 25.40
N SER A 633 45.91 -23.96 26.46
CA SER A 633 47.16 -24.07 27.24
C SER A 633 47.04 -25.12 28.35
N GLY A 634 47.69 -26.22 28.11
CA GLY A 634 48.22 -27.27 28.95
C GLY A 634 47.76 -27.42 30.41
N SER A 635 47.07 -28.51 30.69
CA SER A 635 47.49 -29.43 31.82
C SER A 635 46.69 -30.72 31.75
N THR A 636 47.40 -31.81 31.58
CA THR A 636 46.95 -33.19 31.80
C THR A 636 46.59 -33.39 33.27
N GLY A 637 45.37 -33.84 33.56
CA GLY A 637 44.97 -34.26 34.90
C GLY A 637 43.73 -35.15 34.85
N SER A 638 43.94 -36.42 35.08
CA SER A 638 43.02 -37.54 35.16
C SER A 638 41.78 -37.31 35.99
N SER A 639 40.66 -37.92 35.54
CA SER A 639 39.39 -38.14 36.21
C SER A 639 39.53 -38.82 37.60
N PRO A 640 38.52 -38.65 38.48
CA PRO A 640 37.73 -39.85 38.73
C PRO A 640 36.19 -39.58 38.77
N GLU A 641 35.49 -40.64 38.37
CA GLU A 641 34.06 -40.88 38.55
C GLU A 641 33.63 -40.73 40.01
N HIS A 642 32.48 -40.15 40.28
CA HIS A 642 31.66 -40.50 41.42
C HIS A 642 30.17 -40.34 41.12
N GLU A 643 29.50 -41.46 41.09
CA GLU A 643 28.06 -41.62 41.28
C GLU A 643 27.67 -41.14 42.68
N GLY A 644 26.47 -40.65 42.85
CA GLY A 644 25.84 -40.50 44.15
C GLY A 644 24.62 -39.60 44.14
N ASP A 645 23.47 -40.21 43.94
CA ASP A 645 22.16 -39.73 44.39
C ASP A 645 22.20 -39.24 45.83
N THR A 646 21.53 -38.13 46.12
CA THR A 646 20.68 -38.06 47.34
C THR A 646 19.79 -36.82 47.35
N GLU A 647 18.59 -37.09 47.84
CA GLU A 647 17.40 -36.27 48.02
C GLU A 647 17.54 -34.99 48.85
N MET A 648 16.55 -34.15 48.66
CA MET A 648 16.12 -32.99 49.44
C MET A 648 16.18 -33.14 50.94
N THR A 649 16.43 -32.04 51.63
CA THR A 649 15.59 -31.56 52.74
C THR A 649 15.78 -30.08 53.01
N ASP A 650 14.66 -29.48 53.29
CA ASP A 650 14.26 -28.17 53.76
C ASP A 650 15.03 -27.68 55.01
N GLY A 651 15.19 -26.36 55.17
CA GLY A 651 15.70 -25.79 56.44
C GLY A 651 15.87 -24.26 56.41
N THR A 652 14.85 -23.60 56.86
CA THR A 652 14.74 -22.18 57.27
C THR A 652 15.79 -21.67 58.22
N SER A 653 16.15 -20.39 58.13
CA SER A 653 16.12 -19.34 59.19
C SER A 653 17.31 -18.36 59.16
N ALA A 654 17.03 -17.16 58.91
CA ALA A 654 17.14 -15.86 59.61
C ALA A 654 18.46 -15.52 60.34
N SER A 655 18.91 -14.36 60.08
CA SER A 655 19.14 -13.17 60.93
C SER A 655 20.46 -12.46 60.65
N ASP A 656 20.30 -11.22 60.25
CA ASP A 656 20.69 -9.96 60.90
C ASP A 656 22.18 -9.75 61.29
N THR A 657 22.79 -8.73 60.78
CA THR A 657 23.20 -7.49 61.49
C THR A 657 24.19 -6.63 60.68
N THR A 658 23.75 -5.43 60.40
CA THR A 658 24.38 -4.10 60.48
C THR A 658 25.91 -3.95 60.59
N ASN A 659 26.56 -3.09 59.71
CA ASN A 659 27.07 -1.77 60.09
C ASN A 659 27.84 -1.05 58.96
N ASN A 660 27.34 0.00 58.53
CA ASN A 660 27.73 1.43 58.57
C ASN A 660 29.23 1.78 58.60
N LYS A 661 29.73 2.46 57.54
CA LYS A 661 30.43 3.75 57.63
C LYS A 661 30.88 4.28 56.25
N GLN A 662 30.38 5.42 55.87
CA GLN A 662 31.00 6.47 55.09
C GLN A 662 31.65 7.48 56.05
N PRO A 663 32.44 8.52 55.71
CA PRO A 663 32.74 9.15 54.41
C PRO A 663 34.19 9.63 54.25
N GLY A 664 34.52 10.24 53.09
CA GLY A 664 35.74 11.06 52.97
C GLY A 664 35.92 11.66 51.57
N THR A 665 35.49 12.86 51.46
CA THR A 665 35.75 13.88 50.44
C THR A 665 37.23 14.11 50.15
N ASN A 666 37.61 14.42 48.86
CA ASN A 666 38.36 15.60 48.47
C ASN A 666 38.63 15.69 46.94
N GLU A 667 38.12 16.73 46.36
CA GLU A 667 38.68 17.46 45.20
C GLU A 667 39.59 18.58 45.76
N PRO A 668 40.31 19.43 44.96
CA PRO A 668 40.65 19.46 43.53
C PRO A 668 42.16 19.81 43.28
N GLU A 669 42.63 19.92 42.04
CA GLU A 669 43.29 21.11 41.50
C GLU A 669 43.81 21.01 40.06
N LYS A 670 43.76 22.17 39.44
CA LYS A 670 44.13 22.58 38.10
C LYS A 670 45.64 22.50 37.75
N GLY A 671 45.90 22.41 36.46
CA GLY A 671 47.22 22.78 35.92
C GLY A 671 47.28 22.77 34.37
N THR A 672 47.03 23.94 33.80
CA THR A 672 47.37 24.44 32.48
C THR A 672 48.80 24.14 32.03
N THR A 673 49.02 23.91 30.71
CA THR A 673 49.83 24.72 29.78
C THR A 673 50.03 24.02 28.40
N THR A 674 49.68 24.74 27.37
CA THR A 674 50.25 24.71 26.02
C THR A 674 51.61 25.45 26.00
N PRO A 675 52.46 25.54 24.93
CA PRO A 675 52.22 25.36 23.49
C PRO A 675 53.45 24.89 22.63
N SER A 676 53.25 24.93 21.28
CA SER A 676 54.19 25.14 20.16
C SER A 676 55.05 23.93 19.70
N GLY A 677 55.32 23.72 18.48
CA GLY A 677 55.23 24.38 17.20
C GLY A 677 56.11 23.65 16.19
N GLY A 678 55.88 23.94 14.94
CA GLY A 678 56.90 23.77 13.87
C GLY A 678 56.72 22.60 12.91
N THR A 679 56.19 22.81 11.77
CA THR A 679 56.69 23.26 10.44
C THR A 679 57.24 22.20 9.54
N THR A 680 56.78 22.36 8.30
CA THR A 680 57.36 22.06 6.96
C THR A 680 57.07 20.65 6.44
N GLY A 681 56.62 20.47 5.24
CA GLY A 681 56.43 21.26 4.04
C GLY A 681 56.17 20.33 2.88
N GLY A 682 55.53 20.83 1.91
CA GLY A 682 55.73 20.77 0.48
C GLY A 682 55.24 19.50 -0.21
N GLY A 683 54.57 19.55 -1.25
CA GLY A 683 54.33 20.37 -2.36
C GLY A 683 53.54 19.61 -3.40
N SER A 684 52.77 20.34 -4.10
CA SER A 684 52.49 20.40 -5.56
C SER A 684 51.95 19.14 -6.20
N GLY A 685 50.99 19.22 -7.03
CA GLY A 685 50.46 20.24 -7.89
C GLY A 685 49.40 19.72 -8.80
N THR A 686 48.60 20.65 -9.22
CA THR A 686 48.08 20.91 -10.58
C THR A 686 47.11 19.91 -11.15
N SER A 687 46.06 20.23 -11.75
CA SER A 687 45.44 21.39 -12.36
C SER A 687 44.16 20.95 -13.03
N SER A 688 43.26 21.66 -13.13
CA SER A 688 42.53 22.58 -14.01
C SER A 688 41.17 22.00 -14.28
N GLY A 689 40.12 22.71 -14.38
CA GLY A 689 39.81 24.07 -14.63
C GLY A 689 38.41 24.19 -15.17
N SER A 690 37.91 25.35 -14.97
CA SER A 690 36.92 26.12 -15.74
C SER A 690 35.47 25.63 -15.72
N GLY A 691 34.49 26.44 -15.48
CA GLY A 691 34.33 27.86 -15.44
C GLY A 691 32.89 28.23 -15.71
N SER A 692 32.56 29.37 -15.15
CA SER A 692 31.67 30.43 -15.59
C SER A 692 30.18 30.24 -15.34
N SER A 693 29.65 31.00 -14.43
CA SER A 693 29.19 32.43 -14.43
C SER A 693 27.82 32.57 -15.09
N SER A 694 26.87 33.22 -14.57
CA SER A 694 26.62 34.56 -14.14
C SER A 694 25.17 34.58 -13.59
N GLY A 695 24.76 35.24 -12.58
CA GLY A 695 24.85 36.63 -12.32
C GLY A 695 23.48 37.25 -12.41
N GLY A 696 23.07 38.00 -11.41
CA GLY A 696 21.96 38.93 -11.58
C GLY A 696 21.08 39.08 -10.32
N SER A 697 21.51 40.00 -9.51
CA SER A 697 20.91 40.78 -8.44
C SER A 697 19.60 41.47 -8.83
N SER A 698 18.76 41.73 -7.86
CA SER A 698 18.39 43.04 -7.26
C SER A 698 17.04 42.93 -6.59
N ASP A 699 16.98 43.18 -5.31
CA ASP A 699 16.65 44.43 -4.63
C ASP A 699 15.18 44.83 -4.59
N GLY A 700 14.77 45.14 -3.35
CA GLY A 700 13.76 46.12 -3.03
C GLY A 700 12.67 45.57 -2.10
N SER A 701 12.83 45.61 -0.80
CA SER A 701 12.69 46.71 0.17
C SER A 701 11.26 47.09 0.54
N SER A 702 11.04 47.00 1.88
CA SER A 702 10.18 47.84 2.74
C SER A 702 8.68 47.57 2.69
N GLY A 703 7.98 47.47 3.76
CA GLY A 703 8.02 47.99 5.09
C GLY A 703 6.64 48.06 5.68
N GLY A 704 6.57 48.00 7.00
CA GLY A 704 5.65 48.74 7.84
C GLY A 704 4.39 48.00 8.24
N SER A 705 4.26 47.52 9.43
CA SER A 705 4.08 48.15 10.72
C SER A 705 2.62 48.28 11.17
N SER A 706 2.44 47.83 12.43
CA SER A 706 1.44 48.25 13.44
C SER A 706 0.03 47.66 13.26
N GLY A 707 -0.62 47.11 14.26
CA GLY A 707 -0.66 47.26 15.67
C GLY A 707 -2.10 47.21 16.13
N GLY A 708 -2.36 46.69 17.35
CA GLY A 708 -3.59 46.96 18.07
C GLY A 708 -4.32 45.71 18.54
N SER A 709 -4.00 45.13 19.63
CA SER A 709 -4.62 45.09 20.97
C SER A 709 -6.13 45.31 21.09
N GLY A 710 -6.75 44.40 21.88
CA GLY A 710 -8.10 44.60 22.42
C GLY A 710 -8.69 43.36 23.02
N SER A 711 -8.38 43.10 24.22
CA SER A 711 -8.97 42.56 25.41
C SER A 711 -10.50 42.69 25.59
N GLY A 712 -11.09 41.73 26.34
CA GLY A 712 -12.36 41.83 27.04
C GLY A 712 -13.09 40.48 27.03
N SER A 713 -12.98 39.62 28.02
CA SER A 713 -13.49 39.57 29.39
C SER A 713 -15.03 39.44 29.51
N GLY A 714 -15.43 38.41 30.24
CA GLY A 714 -16.65 38.31 31.02
C GLY A 714 -17.72 37.46 30.39
N GLY A 715 -18.31 36.50 31.00
CA GLY A 715 -18.70 36.17 32.32
C GLY A 715 -19.95 35.28 32.17
N SER A 716 -19.96 34.12 32.75
CA SER A 716 -20.58 33.68 33.99
C SER A 716 -22.12 33.47 33.98
N SER A 717 -22.45 32.35 34.60
CA SER A 717 -23.72 31.96 35.26
C SER A 717 -24.83 31.40 34.36
N GLY A 718 -25.46 30.27 34.60
CA GLY A 718 -25.77 29.56 35.84
C GLY A 718 -27.19 29.07 35.78
N GLY A 719 -27.53 27.94 36.37
CA GLY A 719 -28.87 27.61 36.83
C GLY A 719 -29.49 26.46 36.03
N THR A 720 -29.46 25.28 36.54
CA THR A 720 -30.22 24.53 37.53
C THR A 720 -31.60 24.04 37.11
N SER A 721 -31.76 22.74 37.33
CA SER A 721 -32.88 21.97 37.89
C SER A 721 -34.07 21.67 36.99
N GLY A 722 -34.41 20.47 36.91
CA GLY A 722 -35.23 19.56 37.71
C GLY A 722 -36.09 18.84 36.72
N GLY A 723 -36.31 17.56 36.74
CA GLY A 723 -36.99 16.79 37.72
C GLY A 723 -38.16 16.07 37.10
N GLY A 724 -38.26 14.79 37.31
CA GLY A 724 -39.50 14.10 37.59
C GLY A 724 -40.08 13.25 36.47
N THR A 725 -39.93 11.98 36.58
CA THR A 725 -40.77 10.91 37.16
C THR A 725 -41.75 10.24 36.20
N GLU A 726 -41.59 8.91 36.08
CA GLU A 726 -42.57 7.85 36.24
C GLU A 726 -43.67 7.55 35.21
N GLY A 727 -43.77 6.23 34.96
CA GLY A 727 -45.01 5.53 34.68
C GLY A 727 -44.87 4.51 33.55
N SER A 728 -44.51 3.24 33.79
CA SER A 728 -45.24 2.06 34.27
C SER A 728 -46.36 1.58 33.36
N GLY A 729 -46.31 0.26 33.08
CA GLY A 729 -47.41 -0.60 32.66
C GLY A 729 -47.21 -1.12 31.24
N GLY A 730 -47.18 -2.39 30.90
CA GLY A 730 -47.75 -3.55 31.57
C GLY A 730 -48.50 -4.36 30.54
N GLY A 731 -48.31 -5.67 30.51
CA GLY A 731 -49.22 -6.66 29.95
C GLY A 731 -48.81 -7.26 28.64
N ALA A 732 -48.26 -8.46 28.60
CA ALA A 732 -48.85 -9.79 28.78
C ALA A 732 -49.55 -10.34 27.54
N GLY A 733 -49.07 -11.48 27.06
CA GLY A 733 -49.93 -12.60 26.80
C GLY A 733 -50.03 -13.14 25.38
N GLY A 734 -49.62 -14.40 25.18
CA GLY A 734 -50.35 -15.29 24.33
C GLY A 734 -49.57 -16.09 23.29
N THR A 735 -48.99 -17.18 23.69
CA THR A 735 -49.11 -18.59 23.26
C THR A 735 -49.83 -18.88 21.94
N GLY A 736 -49.24 -19.75 21.14
CA GLY A 736 -49.93 -20.44 20.07
C GLY A 736 -49.00 -21.33 19.22
N SER A 737 -48.93 -22.55 19.57
CA SER A 737 -48.35 -23.74 18.94
C SER A 737 -48.98 -24.15 17.59
N GLY A 738 -48.24 -24.93 16.79
CA GLY A 738 -48.76 -25.80 15.73
C GLY A 738 -47.77 -25.93 14.57
N SER A 739 -46.90 -26.89 14.50
CA SER A 739 -46.90 -28.30 14.04
C SER A 739 -47.25 -28.54 12.57
N GLY A 740 -46.35 -29.25 11.93
CA GLY A 740 -46.54 -30.16 10.80
C GLY A 740 -46.31 -29.55 9.42
N GLY A 741 -45.64 -30.11 8.46
CA GLY A 741 -45.15 -31.41 8.19
C GLY A 741 -44.74 -31.50 6.72
N THR A 742 -43.67 -32.20 6.44
CA THR A 742 -43.33 -33.11 5.35
C THR A 742 -43.75 -32.82 3.89
N GLY A 743 -42.78 -33.10 3.02
CA GLY A 743 -42.97 -33.61 1.64
C GLY A 743 -42.02 -32.98 0.64
N GLU A 744 -40.94 -33.66 0.33
CA GLU A 744 -40.49 -34.26 -0.93
C GLU A 744 -41.11 -33.71 -2.20
N ASP A 745 -40.29 -33.05 -3.08
CA ASP A 745 -39.71 -33.62 -4.30
C ASP A 745 -38.55 -32.70 -4.75
#